data_bbd5ca15e37ef7c8f03a16645e5285bd
#
_entry.id   bbd5ca15e37ef7c8f03a16645e5285bd
#
_cell.length_a   1.000
_cell.length_b   1.000
_cell.length_c   1.000
_cell.angle_alpha   90.00
_cell.angle_beta   90.00
_cell.angle_gamma   90.00
#
_symmetry.space_group_name_H-M   'P 1'
#
loop_
_entity.id
_entity.type
_entity.pdbx_description
1 polymer ?
#
loop_
_entity_poly.entity_id
_entity_poly.type
_entity_poly.pdbx_seq_one_letter_code
_entity_poly.pdbx_strand_id
1 'polypeptide(L)'
;MASQTTLLLPLLRRELVPICLRSWATDVLKTSACAYSHHPTTLVGSSLRRIVHQRPFSAQTIYLNQKRDFSSTLQRRFASDSDSFDPSRIERESDSVDVCIVGGGPAGLAAAIRLKKIANEAGNEDFRVILLEKAGEIGDHIVSGNVLEPSAMNELFPDWLSEDNPSRFEHATPAKSDRMRFLTKKHAIPIPCPPQMNNHGNYIISLSQLCKWLGERAEEVGVELYPGFAASEVLYEADGSVKGVATNDLGIGRDGKPKDSFERGMEFHARATLLAEGCHGSLTKQVIRKFDLRRDSQPQTYGLGLKEVWEIQPEKFRKGEILHTMGYPLPKDAYGGSFLYHFGDNMVSLGLVVGLDYPNPWLSPYGEFQKLKHHPLIKSVLEGGKCISYGARALIEGGFQSIPKCAFPGGALIGDSAGFMNVPKVKGTHTAMRSGMLAAEAAYSALANTDSGSVFLYDYEDGLRNSTIWKELKEVRNMRPSFSTPLGIYGGIVYSGIEAYIFRGKMPWTLKHHSTDPDSTKAASECEKIEYPKPDGVISFDILTSVSLTGTNHEEDQPVHLQVKDWDKHAEECYPKYQGVENRFCPAGVYEYVEDPSKKLGVRFQINAQNCIHCKTCDIKVPTQDINWQTPQGGEGPKYYLT
;
A
#
# COMPACT_ATOMS: atom_id res chain seq x y z
N MET A 1 54.15 42.89 5.02
CA MET A 1 54.27 42.95 3.57
C MET A 1 52.95 42.39 3.05
N ALA A 2 51.90 43.17 2.83
CA ALA A 2 51.60 43.98 1.65
C ALA A 2 51.61 43.08 0.40
N SER A 3 50.59 42.95 -0.42
CA SER A 3 49.58 43.83 -1.00
C SER A 3 48.58 42.98 -1.80
N GLN A 4 47.27 43.29 -1.79
CA GLN A 4 46.50 43.86 -2.91
C GLN A 4 46.38 42.99 -4.16
N THR A 5 45.23 42.78 -4.79
CA THR A 5 44.27 43.68 -5.43
C THR A 5 43.08 42.84 -5.96
N THR A 6 41.83 43.07 -5.68
CA THR A 6 40.80 43.95 -6.28
C THR A 6 40.40 43.70 -7.75
N LEU A 7 39.08 43.62 -7.97
CA LEU A 7 38.25 43.97 -9.15
C LEU A 7 38.09 42.97 -10.30
N LEU A 8 36.82 42.52 -10.52
CA LEU A 8 36.02 42.98 -11.67
C LEU A 8 34.60 42.35 -11.66
N LEU A 9 33.62 43.11 -11.26
CA LEU A 9 32.32 43.24 -11.91
C LEU A 9 32.46 44.44 -12.87
N PRO A 10 31.80 44.52 -14.05
CA PRO A 10 30.36 44.70 -14.12
C PRO A 10 29.65 44.18 -15.42
N LEU A 11 28.34 44.42 -15.44
CA LEU A 11 27.44 44.57 -16.59
C LEU A 11 26.70 43.34 -17.12
N LEU A 12 25.42 43.31 -16.79
CA LEU A 12 24.37 43.51 -17.80
C LEU A 12 23.01 43.78 -17.12
N ARG A 13 22.64 45.07 -17.22
CA ARG A 13 21.26 45.58 -17.05
C ARG A 13 20.57 45.61 -18.42
N ARG A 14 19.22 45.60 -18.34
CA ARG A 14 18.19 45.85 -19.39
C ARG A 14 17.76 44.56 -20.12
N GLU A 15 16.47 44.28 -20.28
CA GLU A 15 15.31 45.16 -20.49
C GLU A 15 14.03 44.57 -19.93
N LEU A 16 13.24 45.37 -19.27
CA LEU A 16 11.81 45.27 -19.01
C LEU A 16 11.07 45.96 -20.16
N VAL A 17 10.08 45.29 -20.75
CA VAL A 17 9.01 45.96 -21.50
C VAL A 17 7.68 45.36 -21.10
N PRO A 18 6.69 46.18 -20.69
CA PRO A 18 5.34 45.73 -20.34
C PRO A 18 4.42 45.82 -21.57
N ILE A 19 3.53 44.82 -21.74
CA ILE A 19 2.42 44.94 -22.70
C ILE A 19 1.09 44.84 -21.97
N CYS A 20 0.37 45.93 -22.17
CA CYS A 20 -0.94 46.37 -21.79
C CYS A 20 -2.08 45.33 -21.82
N LEU A 21 -2.94 45.52 -20.84
CA LEU A 21 -4.39 45.29 -20.84
C LEU A 21 -5.10 45.82 -22.10
N ARG A 22 -6.02 45.06 -22.63
CA ARG A 22 -7.29 45.58 -23.16
C ARG A 22 -8.42 44.58 -22.98
N SER A 23 -9.41 45.08 -22.26
CA SER A 23 -10.77 44.62 -22.10
C SER A 23 -11.53 44.66 -23.43
N TRP A 24 -12.48 43.77 -23.62
CA TRP A 24 -13.79 44.08 -24.20
C TRP A 24 -14.84 43.15 -23.60
N ALA A 25 -15.83 43.79 -23.04
CA ALA A 25 -17.07 43.24 -22.52
C ALA A 25 -18.17 43.38 -23.56
N THR A 26 -19.34 42.84 -23.21
CA THR A 26 -20.71 43.04 -23.78
C THR A 26 -20.96 42.24 -25.07
N ASP A 27 -22.11 41.65 -25.30
CA ASP A 27 -23.52 41.65 -24.83
C ASP A 27 -24.20 40.44 -25.47
N VAL A 28 -25.22 39.89 -25.08
CA VAL A 28 -26.63 40.17 -24.80
C VAL A 28 -27.43 38.86 -24.92
N LEU A 29 -28.11 38.54 -23.88
CA LEU A 29 -29.50 38.09 -23.67
C LEU A 29 -30.39 37.76 -24.90
N LYS A 30 -31.10 36.64 -24.83
CA LYS A 30 -32.57 36.55 -24.75
C LYS A 30 -33.11 35.15 -25.02
N THR A 31 -33.79 34.58 -24.02
CA THR A 31 -35.26 34.27 -23.94
C THR A 31 -35.76 33.20 -24.91
N SER A 32 -36.51 32.19 -24.53
CA SER A 32 -37.79 32.04 -23.82
C SER A 32 -38.07 30.54 -23.67
N ALA A 33 -38.43 29.99 -22.60
CA ALA A 33 -39.71 29.82 -21.90
C ALA A 33 -40.83 29.08 -22.65
N CYS A 34 -41.47 28.21 -21.89
CA CYS A 34 -42.81 27.57 -22.00
C CYS A 34 -42.80 26.09 -22.35
N ALA A 35 -43.38 25.24 -21.64
CA ALA A 35 -44.32 25.06 -20.53
C ALA A 35 -45.25 23.86 -20.83
N TYR A 36 -45.46 23.03 -19.81
CA TYR A 36 -46.67 22.23 -19.46
C TYR A 36 -47.35 21.34 -20.51
N SER A 37 -47.60 20.02 -20.26
CA SER A 37 -48.78 19.55 -19.53
C SER A 37 -48.95 18.02 -19.59
N HIS A 38 -49.28 17.46 -18.43
CA HIS A 38 -50.23 16.38 -18.09
C HIS A 38 -50.46 15.11 -18.94
N HIS A 39 -50.37 14.00 -18.19
CA HIS A 39 -51.01 12.67 -18.27
C HIS A 39 -52.43 12.59 -18.87
N PRO A 40 -53.07 11.41 -19.15
CA PRO A 40 -52.86 10.09 -18.54
C PRO A 40 -53.11 8.83 -19.45
N THR A 41 -52.70 7.66 -18.87
CA THR A 41 -53.31 6.31 -18.97
C THR A 41 -53.78 5.69 -20.29
N THR A 42 -53.28 4.51 -20.63
CA THR A 42 -54.10 3.27 -20.65
C THR A 42 -53.22 2.01 -20.90
N LEU A 43 -53.61 0.94 -20.22
CA LEU A 43 -53.16 -0.44 -20.30
C LEU A 43 -53.39 -1.06 -21.69
N VAL A 44 -52.49 -1.95 -22.16
CA VAL A 44 -52.81 -3.29 -22.68
C VAL A 44 -51.50 -4.11 -22.72
N GLY A 45 -51.58 -5.34 -22.21
CA GLY A 45 -50.44 -6.24 -22.06
C GLY A 45 -50.07 -7.01 -23.31
N SER A 46 -48.86 -7.54 -23.28
CA SER A 46 -48.52 -8.89 -23.81
C SER A 46 -47.09 -9.29 -23.49
N SER A 47 -47.00 -10.47 -22.92
CA SER A 47 -45.89 -11.44 -22.96
C SER A 47 -44.44 -11.01 -22.68
N LEU A 48 -44.05 -11.10 -21.41
CA LEU A 48 -42.68 -11.24 -20.93
C LEU A 48 -42.06 -12.54 -21.40
N ARG A 49 -41.13 -12.49 -22.35
CA ARG A 49 -40.03 -13.48 -22.43
C ARG A 49 -38.96 -13.07 -21.43
N ARG A 50 -38.84 -13.85 -20.35
CA ARG A 50 -37.71 -13.79 -19.44
C ARG A 50 -36.48 -14.30 -20.18
N ILE A 51 -35.56 -13.39 -20.51
CA ILE A 51 -34.16 -13.75 -20.77
C ILE A 51 -33.54 -13.87 -19.37
N VAL A 52 -33.34 -15.11 -18.94
CA VAL A 52 -32.54 -15.44 -17.75
C VAL A 52 -31.09 -15.21 -18.14
N HIS A 53 -30.51 -14.08 -17.74
CA HIS A 53 -29.05 -13.96 -17.67
C HIS A 53 -28.59 -14.93 -16.58
N GLN A 54 -28.08 -16.05 -16.97
CA GLN A 54 -27.26 -16.90 -16.10
C GLN A 54 -25.98 -16.11 -15.80
N ARG A 55 -25.84 -15.70 -14.55
CA ARG A 55 -24.55 -15.25 -14.03
C ARG A 55 -23.60 -16.44 -14.10
N PRO A 56 -22.33 -16.25 -14.53
CA PRO A 56 -21.35 -17.32 -14.41
C PRO A 56 -21.19 -17.67 -12.92
N PHE A 57 -21.26 -18.95 -12.61
CA PHE A 57 -21.00 -19.48 -11.28
C PHE A 57 -19.55 -19.12 -10.92
N SER A 58 -19.35 -18.43 -9.80
CA SER A 58 -18.01 -18.18 -9.28
C SER A 58 -17.34 -19.52 -8.91
N ALA A 59 -16.03 -19.60 -9.03
CA ALA A 59 -15.24 -20.78 -8.63
C ALA A 59 -15.57 -21.24 -7.20
N GLN A 60 -15.92 -20.30 -6.30
CA GLN A 60 -16.40 -20.59 -4.94
C GLN A 60 -17.67 -21.45 -4.90
N THR A 61 -18.60 -21.28 -5.84
CA THR A 61 -19.85 -22.08 -5.84
C THR A 61 -19.61 -23.52 -6.26
N ILE A 62 -18.65 -23.76 -7.14
CA ILE A 62 -18.27 -25.14 -7.55
C ILE A 62 -17.55 -25.82 -6.38
N TYR A 63 -16.66 -25.10 -5.68
CA TYR A 63 -15.91 -25.58 -4.51
C TYR A 63 -16.84 -25.98 -3.35
N LEU A 64 -17.87 -25.16 -3.05
CA LEU A 64 -18.83 -25.42 -1.98
C LEU A 64 -19.76 -26.64 -2.25
N ASN A 65 -20.03 -26.97 -3.51
CA ASN A 65 -20.88 -28.13 -3.84
C ASN A 65 -20.14 -29.48 -3.78
N GLN A 66 -18.83 -29.51 -4.03
CA GLN A 66 -17.99 -30.68 -3.81
C GLN A 66 -17.72 -30.98 -2.32
N LYS A 67 -17.80 -29.98 -1.45
CA LYS A 67 -17.49 -30.07 -0.01
C LYS A 67 -18.50 -30.88 0.82
N ARG A 68 -19.76 -31.00 0.39
CA ARG A 68 -20.81 -31.62 1.22
C ARG A 68 -20.59 -33.11 1.53
N ASP A 69 -19.86 -33.85 0.68
CA ASP A 69 -19.64 -35.27 0.87
C ASP A 69 -18.34 -35.61 1.61
N PHE A 70 -17.35 -34.71 1.63
CA PHE A 70 -16.03 -34.96 2.24
C PHE A 70 -16.00 -34.70 3.76
N SER A 71 -16.75 -33.68 4.24
CA SER A 71 -16.81 -33.30 5.66
C SER A 71 -17.33 -34.44 6.57
N SER A 72 -18.29 -35.25 6.09
CA SER A 72 -18.90 -36.32 6.88
C SER A 72 -17.98 -37.51 7.15
N THR A 73 -16.95 -37.71 6.33
CA THR A 73 -16.01 -38.84 6.45
C THR A 73 -14.86 -38.52 7.39
N LEU A 74 -14.41 -37.24 7.44
CA LEU A 74 -13.36 -36.77 8.36
C LEU A 74 -13.85 -36.69 9.82
N GLN A 75 -15.10 -36.24 10.06
CA GLN A 75 -15.67 -36.16 11.42
C GLN A 75 -15.72 -37.52 12.13
N ARG A 76 -15.82 -38.63 11.42
CA ARG A 76 -15.85 -39.97 12.02
C ARG A 76 -14.47 -40.52 12.41
N ARG A 77 -13.36 -39.97 11.90
CA ARG A 77 -12.01 -40.46 12.22
C ARG A 77 -11.39 -39.84 13.50
N PHE A 78 -11.85 -38.68 13.96
CA PHE A 78 -11.24 -37.96 15.07
C PHE A 78 -11.97 -38.13 16.42
N ALA A 79 -12.98 -38.95 16.53
CA ALA A 79 -13.78 -39.13 17.74
C ALA A 79 -13.17 -40.08 18.80
N SER A 80 -11.96 -40.60 18.61
CA SER A 80 -11.44 -41.68 19.48
C SER A 80 -10.01 -41.59 20.00
N ASP A 81 -9.24 -40.47 19.78
CA ASP A 81 -7.88 -40.39 20.33
C ASP A 81 -7.63 -39.06 21.05
N SER A 82 -7.14 -39.17 22.30
CA SER A 82 -6.67 -38.08 23.16
C SER A 82 -5.31 -37.49 22.71
N ASP A 83 -4.88 -37.75 21.48
CA ASP A 83 -3.69 -37.15 20.89
C ASP A 83 -3.97 -35.70 20.46
N SER A 84 -3.02 -34.82 20.70
CA SER A 84 -3.09 -33.42 20.29
C SER A 84 -3.32 -33.35 18.78
N PHE A 85 -4.34 -32.59 18.35
CA PHE A 85 -4.62 -32.35 16.94
C PHE A 85 -3.39 -31.76 16.26
N ASP A 86 -2.91 -32.43 15.23
CA ASP A 86 -1.78 -31.99 14.42
C ASP A 86 -2.22 -31.89 12.95
N PRO A 87 -2.47 -30.67 12.45
CA PRO A 87 -2.91 -30.47 11.07
C PRO A 87 -1.88 -30.95 10.04
N SER A 88 -0.59 -31.06 10.40
CA SER A 88 0.45 -31.53 9.47
C SER A 88 0.28 -32.99 9.05
N ARG A 89 -0.49 -33.77 9.82
CA ARG A 89 -0.83 -35.18 9.48
C ARG A 89 -1.91 -35.31 8.40
N ILE A 90 -2.56 -34.21 8.04
CA ILE A 90 -3.59 -34.18 6.99
C ILE A 90 -2.90 -33.68 5.72
N GLU A 91 -2.93 -34.49 4.66
CA GLU A 91 -2.39 -34.09 3.36
C GLU A 91 -3.16 -32.90 2.80
N ARG A 92 -2.45 -31.91 2.25
CA ARG A 92 -3.04 -30.77 1.56
C ARG A 92 -3.44 -31.17 0.15
N GLU A 93 -4.58 -30.67 -0.29
CA GLU A 93 -4.91 -30.70 -1.71
C GLU A 93 -3.93 -29.80 -2.47
N SER A 94 -3.53 -30.23 -3.66
CA SER A 94 -2.59 -29.47 -4.48
C SER A 94 -3.11 -29.21 -5.88
N ASP A 95 -2.79 -28.04 -6.42
CA ASP A 95 -3.02 -27.67 -7.81
C ASP A 95 -1.70 -27.24 -8.45
N SER A 96 -1.51 -27.54 -9.75
CA SER A 96 -0.29 -27.24 -10.49
C SER A 96 -0.57 -26.27 -11.62
N VAL A 97 0.22 -25.20 -11.69
CA VAL A 97 0.07 -24.09 -12.63
C VAL A 97 1.40 -23.67 -13.21
N ASP A 98 1.40 -22.90 -14.29
CA ASP A 98 2.64 -22.37 -14.84
C ASP A 98 3.19 -21.25 -13.97
N VAL A 99 2.33 -20.29 -13.58
CA VAL A 99 2.74 -19.17 -12.73
C VAL A 99 1.73 -18.92 -11.61
N CYS A 100 2.24 -18.83 -10.38
CA CYS A 100 1.50 -18.39 -9.21
C CYS A 100 1.93 -16.98 -8.79
N ILE A 101 0.98 -16.06 -8.64
CA ILE A 101 1.20 -14.67 -8.21
C ILE A 101 0.56 -14.49 -6.85
N VAL A 102 1.32 -14.00 -5.86
CA VAL A 102 0.84 -13.77 -4.51
C VAL A 102 0.63 -12.27 -4.27
N GLY A 103 -0.62 -11.85 -4.22
CA GLY A 103 -1.06 -10.48 -3.95
C GLY A 103 -1.77 -9.82 -5.12
N GLY A 104 -3.05 -9.45 -4.92
CA GLY A 104 -3.96 -8.79 -5.86
C GLY A 104 -3.84 -7.27 -5.90
N GLY A 105 -2.63 -6.73 -5.65
CA GLY A 105 -2.32 -5.33 -5.82
C GLY A 105 -1.93 -4.97 -7.26
N PRO A 106 -1.57 -3.67 -7.53
CA PRO A 106 -1.27 -3.20 -8.88
C PRO A 106 -0.16 -3.99 -9.58
N ALA A 107 0.89 -4.41 -8.83
CA ALA A 107 2.01 -5.18 -9.39
C ALA A 107 1.58 -6.58 -9.82
N GLY A 108 0.85 -7.30 -8.93
CA GLY A 108 0.39 -8.66 -9.21
C GLY A 108 -0.62 -8.71 -10.34
N LEU A 109 -1.61 -7.82 -10.34
CA LEU A 109 -2.60 -7.72 -11.41
C LEU A 109 -1.98 -7.36 -12.76
N ALA A 110 -1.04 -6.38 -12.78
CA ALA A 110 -0.34 -6.03 -14.01
C ALA A 110 0.52 -7.19 -14.54
N ALA A 111 1.18 -7.95 -13.65
CA ALA A 111 1.94 -9.14 -14.02
C ALA A 111 1.02 -10.23 -14.60
N ALA A 112 -0.09 -10.52 -13.92
CA ALA A 112 -1.04 -11.56 -14.34
C ALA A 112 -1.64 -11.26 -15.72
N ILE A 113 -2.12 -10.02 -15.92
CA ILE A 113 -2.70 -9.56 -17.18
C ILE A 113 -1.67 -9.62 -18.31
N ARG A 114 -0.45 -9.07 -18.06
CA ARG A 114 0.61 -9.05 -19.07
C ARG A 114 1.00 -10.46 -19.49
N LEU A 115 1.17 -11.35 -18.52
CA LEU A 115 1.56 -12.73 -18.75
C LEU A 115 0.52 -13.48 -19.59
N LYS A 116 -0.76 -13.37 -19.21
CA LYS A 116 -1.84 -14.03 -19.94
C LYS A 116 -2.07 -13.45 -21.34
N LYS A 117 -1.91 -12.12 -21.50
CA LYS A 117 -1.91 -11.49 -22.84
C LYS A 117 -0.82 -12.06 -23.74
N ILE A 118 0.42 -12.18 -23.26
CA ILE A 118 1.53 -12.75 -24.02
C ILE A 118 1.23 -14.21 -24.40
N ALA A 119 0.74 -15.02 -23.46
CA ALA A 119 0.39 -16.41 -23.71
C ALA A 119 -0.72 -16.54 -24.77
N ASN A 120 -1.77 -15.74 -24.67
CA ASN A 120 -2.88 -15.73 -25.65
C ASN A 120 -2.40 -15.27 -27.04
N GLU A 121 -1.57 -14.24 -27.13
CA GLU A 121 -0.96 -13.76 -28.38
C GLU A 121 -0.06 -14.83 -29.05
N ALA A 122 0.58 -15.68 -28.23
CA ALA A 122 1.38 -16.80 -28.69
C ALA A 122 0.53 -18.06 -29.03
N GLY A 123 -0.79 -18.01 -28.85
CA GLY A 123 -1.69 -19.16 -29.07
C GLY A 123 -1.58 -20.26 -28.00
N ASN A 124 -1.04 -19.94 -26.82
CA ASN A 124 -0.89 -20.86 -25.69
C ASN A 124 -2.04 -20.63 -24.69
N GLU A 125 -3.25 -21.09 -25.05
CA GLU A 125 -4.45 -20.89 -24.25
C GLU A 125 -4.43 -21.71 -22.95
N ASP A 126 -3.75 -22.86 -22.94
CA ASP A 126 -3.61 -23.75 -21.77
C ASP A 126 -2.63 -23.22 -20.71
N PHE A 127 -1.93 -22.12 -20.98
CA PHE A 127 -1.00 -21.50 -20.03
C PHE A 127 -1.76 -20.95 -18.81
N ARG A 128 -1.58 -21.58 -17.65
CA ARG A 128 -2.32 -21.26 -16.43
C ARG A 128 -1.59 -20.22 -15.58
N VAL A 129 -2.30 -19.13 -15.30
CA VAL A 129 -1.85 -18.06 -14.40
C VAL A 129 -2.87 -17.90 -13.28
N ILE A 130 -2.44 -18.14 -12.05
CA ILE A 130 -3.26 -17.91 -10.87
C ILE A 130 -2.77 -16.71 -10.08
N LEU A 131 -3.70 -16.01 -9.44
CA LEU A 131 -3.40 -14.91 -8.52
C LEU A 131 -4.15 -15.14 -7.20
N LEU A 132 -3.39 -15.27 -6.11
CA LEU A 132 -3.91 -15.43 -4.75
C LEU A 132 -3.99 -14.08 -4.06
N GLU A 133 -5.15 -13.74 -3.49
CA GLU A 133 -5.34 -12.53 -2.67
C GLU A 133 -5.96 -12.91 -1.32
N LYS A 134 -5.35 -12.44 -0.23
CA LYS A 134 -5.83 -12.73 1.14
C LYS A 134 -7.13 -12.00 1.51
N ALA A 135 -7.43 -10.86 0.87
CA ALA A 135 -8.68 -10.12 1.06
C ALA A 135 -9.87 -10.89 0.48
N GLY A 136 -11.07 -10.64 0.99
CA GLY A 136 -12.30 -11.26 0.49
C GLY A 136 -12.65 -10.87 -0.94
N GLU A 137 -12.21 -9.69 -1.37
CA GLU A 137 -12.32 -9.19 -2.75
C GLU A 137 -11.03 -8.49 -3.17
N ILE A 138 -10.75 -8.47 -4.48
CA ILE A 138 -9.65 -7.67 -5.04
C ILE A 138 -9.87 -6.19 -4.71
N GLY A 139 -8.85 -5.53 -4.17
CA GLY A 139 -8.89 -4.10 -3.82
C GLY A 139 -9.24 -3.80 -2.36
N ASP A 140 -9.84 -4.71 -1.60
CA ASP A 140 -10.30 -4.45 -0.23
C ASP A 140 -9.18 -4.04 0.73
N HIS A 141 -7.95 -4.52 0.55
CA HIS A 141 -6.81 -4.19 1.41
C HIS A 141 -5.91 -3.06 0.85
N ILE A 142 -6.37 -2.31 -0.15
CA ILE A 142 -5.55 -1.31 -0.83
C ILE A 142 -5.75 0.08 -0.23
N VAL A 143 -4.64 0.70 0.21
CA VAL A 143 -4.55 2.10 0.64
C VAL A 143 -3.43 2.78 -0.12
N SER A 144 -3.69 3.96 -0.68
CA SER A 144 -2.70 4.74 -1.44
C SER A 144 -2.79 6.24 -1.19
N GLY A 145 -1.79 6.99 -1.70
CA GLY A 145 -1.79 8.45 -1.75
C GLY A 145 -2.59 9.05 -2.91
N ASN A 146 -3.37 8.27 -3.63
CA ASN A 146 -4.35 8.63 -4.67
C ASN A 146 -3.83 9.23 -5.97
N VAL A 147 -2.58 9.61 -6.15
CA VAL A 147 -2.13 10.17 -7.44
C VAL A 147 -1.46 9.10 -8.28
N LEU A 148 -2.09 8.76 -9.39
CA LEU A 148 -1.60 7.81 -10.39
C LEU A 148 -0.83 8.52 -11.49
N GLU A 149 0.40 8.08 -11.75
CA GLU A 149 1.10 8.34 -13.01
C GLU A 149 0.67 7.28 -14.03
N PRO A 150 0.11 7.67 -15.19
CA PRO A 150 -0.59 6.75 -16.07
C PRO A 150 0.32 5.91 -16.98
N SER A 151 1.65 6.09 -16.96
CA SER A 151 2.56 5.46 -17.93
C SER A 151 2.42 3.94 -18.01
N ALA A 152 2.34 3.25 -16.88
CA ALA A 152 2.16 1.79 -16.85
C ALA A 152 0.74 1.37 -17.27
N MET A 153 -0.27 2.16 -16.93
CA MET A 153 -1.65 1.91 -17.39
C MET A 153 -1.77 2.07 -18.89
N ASN A 154 -1.19 3.14 -19.47
CA ASN A 154 -1.19 3.39 -20.91
C ASN A 154 -0.44 2.30 -21.69
N GLU A 155 0.57 1.65 -21.06
CA GLU A 155 1.29 0.52 -21.67
C GLU A 155 0.46 -0.76 -21.64
N LEU A 156 -0.26 -1.02 -20.52
CA LEU A 156 -1.04 -2.23 -20.33
C LEU A 156 -2.40 -2.17 -21.05
N PHE A 157 -3.05 -0.99 -21.01
CA PHE A 157 -4.35 -0.68 -21.60
C PHE A 157 -4.34 0.73 -22.21
N PRO A 158 -3.96 0.92 -23.48
CA PRO A 158 -3.88 2.25 -24.09
C PRO A 158 -5.18 3.06 -24.08
N ASP A 159 -6.31 2.39 -24.04
CA ASP A 159 -7.67 2.92 -24.10
C ASP A 159 -8.41 2.95 -22.76
N TRP A 160 -7.71 2.76 -21.62
CA TRP A 160 -8.33 2.62 -20.28
C TRP A 160 -9.20 3.81 -19.84
N LEU A 161 -9.05 4.99 -20.45
CA LEU A 161 -9.87 6.19 -20.22
C LEU A 161 -10.66 6.63 -21.47
N SER A 162 -10.56 5.90 -22.59
CA SER A 162 -11.24 6.29 -23.84
C SER A 162 -12.77 6.24 -23.67
N GLU A 163 -13.45 7.25 -24.18
CA GLU A 163 -14.93 7.27 -24.18
C GLU A 163 -15.52 6.16 -25.06
N ASP A 164 -14.78 5.70 -26.05
CA ASP A 164 -15.17 4.61 -26.92
C ASP A 164 -15.01 3.22 -26.29
N ASN A 165 -14.30 3.12 -25.15
CA ASN A 165 -14.13 1.88 -24.43
C ASN A 165 -15.29 1.69 -23.40
N PRO A 166 -16.21 0.73 -23.61
CA PRO A 166 -17.32 0.48 -22.68
C PRO A 166 -16.86 -0.01 -21.31
N SER A 167 -15.66 -0.54 -21.23
CA SER A 167 -15.03 -1.03 -20.00
C SER A 167 -14.01 -0.05 -19.42
N ARG A 168 -14.06 1.23 -19.80
CA ARG A 168 -13.12 2.25 -19.30
C ARG A 168 -13.19 2.42 -17.77
N PHE A 169 -12.11 2.88 -17.18
CA PHE A 169 -12.09 3.27 -15.78
C PHE A 169 -12.69 4.67 -15.59
N GLU A 170 -13.85 4.75 -14.93
CA GLU A 170 -14.64 6.00 -14.84
C GLU A 170 -14.23 6.93 -13.70
N HIS A 171 -13.45 6.44 -12.71
CA HIS A 171 -13.19 7.15 -11.45
C HIS A 171 -11.87 7.92 -11.44
N ALA A 172 -11.40 8.38 -12.61
CA ALA A 172 -10.17 9.17 -12.74
C ALA A 172 -10.47 10.67 -12.74
N THR A 173 -9.87 11.42 -11.81
CA THR A 173 -9.93 12.88 -11.78
C THR A 173 -8.61 13.46 -12.27
N PRO A 174 -8.54 14.18 -13.41
CA PRO A 174 -7.30 14.79 -13.88
C PRO A 174 -6.72 15.77 -12.86
N ALA A 175 -5.41 15.68 -12.60
CA ALA A 175 -4.69 16.64 -11.79
C ALA A 175 -4.60 17.99 -12.53
N LYS A 176 -4.98 19.09 -11.87
CA LYS A 176 -5.06 20.42 -12.48
C LYS A 176 -4.07 21.42 -11.92
N SER A 177 -3.70 21.26 -10.64
CA SER A 177 -2.77 22.20 -10.00
C SER A 177 -2.01 21.53 -8.86
N ASP A 178 -0.72 21.89 -8.74
CA ASP A 178 0.16 21.46 -7.66
C ASP A 178 0.50 22.62 -6.76
N ARG A 179 0.37 22.41 -5.47
CA ARG A 179 0.79 23.38 -4.44
C ARG A 179 1.63 22.68 -3.39
N MET A 180 2.69 23.34 -2.95
CA MET A 180 3.51 22.86 -1.84
C MET A 180 3.63 23.94 -0.76
N ARG A 181 3.50 23.55 0.51
CA ARG A 181 3.55 24.44 1.68
C ARG A 181 4.46 23.86 2.75
N PHE A 182 5.21 24.74 3.38
CA PHE A 182 5.84 24.44 4.66
C PHE A 182 4.92 24.95 5.78
N LEU A 183 4.46 24.02 6.62
CA LEU A 183 3.55 24.34 7.72
C LEU A 183 4.35 24.67 8.99
N THR A 184 4.00 25.77 9.64
CA THR A 184 4.27 26.03 11.04
C THR A 184 2.99 25.80 11.85
N LYS A 185 3.00 25.94 13.14
CA LYS A 185 1.79 25.73 13.97
C LYS A 185 0.58 26.58 13.51
N LYS A 186 0.79 27.74 12.90
CA LYS A 186 -0.28 28.70 12.53
C LYS A 186 -0.25 29.12 11.06
N HIS A 187 0.85 28.98 10.37
CA HIS A 187 1.05 29.53 9.02
C HIS A 187 1.41 28.45 8.01
N ALA A 188 0.99 28.63 6.77
CA ALA A 188 1.30 27.81 5.63
C ALA A 188 2.14 28.60 4.62
N ILE A 189 3.45 28.46 4.67
CA ILE A 189 4.41 29.21 3.85
C ILE A 189 4.52 28.53 2.47
N PRO A 190 4.30 29.26 1.36
CA PRO A 190 4.51 28.68 0.03
C PRO A 190 5.97 28.31 -0.18
N ILE A 191 6.22 27.11 -0.71
CA ILE A 191 7.54 26.68 -1.16
C ILE A 191 7.44 26.14 -2.59
N PRO A 192 8.52 26.20 -3.38
CA PRO A 192 8.53 25.64 -4.73
C PRO A 192 8.21 24.15 -4.71
N CYS A 193 7.35 23.70 -5.64
CA CYS A 193 7.08 22.29 -5.84
C CYS A 193 8.24 21.64 -6.64
N PRO A 194 8.93 20.63 -6.10
CA PRO A 194 10.04 20.00 -6.82
C PRO A 194 9.58 19.42 -8.17
N PRO A 195 10.42 19.43 -9.21
CA PRO A 195 10.06 18.92 -10.54
C PRO A 195 9.53 17.48 -10.51
N GLN A 196 10.06 16.64 -9.61
CA GLN A 196 9.62 15.25 -9.42
C GLN A 196 8.17 15.13 -8.94
N MET A 197 7.64 16.17 -8.28
CA MET A 197 6.27 16.21 -7.76
C MET A 197 5.27 16.86 -8.72
N ASN A 198 5.69 17.20 -9.96
CA ASN A 198 4.77 17.70 -10.98
C ASN A 198 3.75 16.63 -11.35
N ASN A 199 2.47 16.98 -11.26
CA ASN A 199 1.35 16.09 -11.56
C ASN A 199 0.62 16.39 -12.86
N HIS A 200 1.18 17.22 -13.73
CA HIS A 200 0.58 17.46 -15.04
C HIS A 200 0.49 16.13 -15.83
N GLY A 201 -0.72 15.80 -16.29
CA GLY A 201 -1.00 14.54 -16.98
C GLY A 201 -1.25 13.32 -16.05
N ASN A 202 -1.19 13.50 -14.73
CA ASN A 202 -1.54 12.47 -13.76
C ASN A 202 -3.02 12.56 -13.37
N TYR A 203 -3.50 11.51 -12.68
CA TYR A 203 -4.89 11.41 -12.23
C TYR A 203 -4.97 11.15 -10.74
N ILE A 204 -5.95 11.78 -10.09
CA ILE A 204 -6.31 11.44 -8.71
C ILE A 204 -7.38 10.35 -8.78
N ILE A 205 -7.11 9.22 -8.14
CA ILE A 205 -7.95 8.01 -8.19
C ILE A 205 -8.09 7.38 -6.80
N SER A 206 -9.02 6.45 -6.64
CA SER A 206 -8.95 5.42 -5.61
C SER A 206 -8.23 4.20 -6.15
N LEU A 207 -7.10 3.81 -5.51
CA LEU A 207 -6.33 2.65 -5.97
C LEU A 207 -7.07 1.34 -5.70
N SER A 208 -7.90 1.27 -4.65
CA SER A 208 -8.76 0.11 -4.40
C SER A 208 -9.74 -0.11 -5.55
N GLN A 209 -10.37 0.95 -6.07
CA GLN A 209 -11.25 0.87 -7.23
C GLN A 209 -10.50 0.51 -8.51
N LEU A 210 -9.29 1.05 -8.71
CA LEU A 210 -8.47 0.66 -9.86
C LEU A 210 -8.07 -0.82 -9.80
N CYS A 211 -7.74 -1.35 -8.63
CA CYS A 211 -7.44 -2.78 -8.49
C CYS A 211 -8.66 -3.66 -8.76
N LYS A 212 -9.86 -3.27 -8.31
CA LYS A 212 -11.10 -3.98 -8.67
C LYS A 212 -11.29 -4.02 -10.18
N TRP A 213 -11.17 -2.88 -10.84
CA TRP A 213 -11.24 -2.79 -12.30
C TRP A 213 -10.17 -3.65 -13.00
N LEU A 214 -8.92 -3.63 -12.52
CA LEU A 214 -7.86 -4.50 -13.05
C LEU A 214 -8.17 -5.98 -12.81
N GLY A 215 -8.79 -6.33 -11.70
CA GLY A 215 -9.25 -7.70 -11.42
C GLY A 215 -10.24 -8.20 -12.48
N GLU A 216 -11.26 -7.40 -12.79
CA GLU A 216 -12.22 -7.71 -13.87
C GLU A 216 -11.50 -7.90 -15.23
N ARG A 217 -10.52 -7.04 -15.54
CA ARG A 217 -9.72 -7.16 -16.79
C ARG A 217 -8.82 -8.38 -16.77
N ALA A 218 -8.36 -8.83 -15.59
CA ALA A 218 -7.57 -10.06 -15.46
C ALA A 218 -8.42 -11.29 -15.76
N GLU A 219 -9.63 -11.35 -15.23
CA GLU A 219 -10.59 -12.44 -15.51
C GLU A 219 -10.96 -12.52 -16.99
N GLU A 220 -11.16 -11.35 -17.64
CA GLU A 220 -11.49 -11.30 -19.09
C GLU A 220 -10.39 -11.87 -19.99
N VAL A 221 -9.13 -11.77 -19.61
CA VAL A 221 -8.03 -12.37 -20.38
C VAL A 221 -7.75 -13.82 -19.99
N GLY A 222 -8.44 -14.35 -18.96
CA GLY A 222 -8.34 -15.75 -18.53
C GLY A 222 -7.35 -15.97 -17.38
N VAL A 223 -7.11 -14.98 -16.52
CA VAL A 223 -6.40 -15.18 -15.25
C VAL A 223 -7.35 -15.79 -14.23
N GLU A 224 -6.89 -16.79 -13.50
CA GLU A 224 -7.64 -17.41 -12.40
C GLU A 224 -7.40 -16.61 -11.11
N LEU A 225 -8.41 -15.87 -10.64
CA LEU A 225 -8.32 -15.07 -9.40
C LEU A 225 -8.89 -15.86 -8.22
N TYR A 226 -8.13 -15.91 -7.13
CA TYR A 226 -8.49 -16.58 -5.87
C TYR A 226 -8.51 -15.57 -4.71
N PRO A 227 -9.54 -14.69 -4.61
CA PRO A 227 -9.75 -13.85 -3.43
C PRO A 227 -10.16 -14.71 -2.23
N GLY A 228 -9.72 -14.33 -1.02
CA GLY A 228 -9.92 -15.11 0.20
C GLY A 228 -8.88 -16.23 0.40
N PHE A 229 -7.88 -16.36 -0.49
CA PHE A 229 -6.81 -17.34 -0.34
C PHE A 229 -5.54 -16.69 0.22
N ALA A 230 -5.30 -16.88 1.51
CA ALA A 230 -4.17 -16.28 2.21
C ALA A 230 -2.93 -17.18 2.13
N ALA A 231 -2.03 -16.91 1.19
CA ALA A 231 -0.74 -17.60 1.12
C ALA A 231 0.08 -17.33 2.39
N SER A 232 0.55 -18.38 3.06
CA SER A 232 1.21 -18.32 4.37
C SER A 232 2.55 -19.05 4.44
N GLU A 233 2.80 -19.98 3.53
CA GLU A 233 4.00 -20.80 3.50
C GLU A 233 4.59 -20.85 2.09
N VAL A 234 5.92 -20.79 2.00
CA VAL A 234 6.65 -20.99 0.75
C VAL A 234 7.08 -22.46 0.68
N LEU A 235 6.71 -23.13 -0.41
CA LEU A 235 7.08 -24.51 -0.69
C LEU A 235 8.39 -24.55 -1.47
N TYR A 236 9.23 -25.56 -1.20
CA TYR A 236 10.53 -25.70 -1.83
C TYR A 236 10.71 -27.08 -2.46
N GLU A 237 11.40 -27.11 -3.59
CA GLU A 237 11.92 -28.34 -4.20
C GLU A 237 13.11 -28.90 -3.41
N ALA A 238 13.51 -30.13 -3.74
CA ALA A 238 14.67 -30.78 -3.09
C ALA A 238 16.00 -30.04 -3.29
N ASP A 239 16.14 -29.28 -4.38
CA ASP A 239 17.30 -28.44 -4.67
C ASP A 239 17.26 -27.09 -3.95
N GLY A 240 16.16 -26.80 -3.24
CA GLY A 240 15.92 -25.57 -2.49
C GLY A 240 15.30 -24.45 -3.30
N SER A 241 15.00 -24.62 -4.58
CA SER A 241 14.22 -23.65 -5.38
C SER A 241 12.78 -23.58 -4.89
N VAL A 242 12.11 -22.45 -5.13
CA VAL A 242 10.68 -22.29 -4.79
C VAL A 242 9.86 -23.14 -5.74
N LYS A 243 9.02 -24.00 -5.16
CA LYS A 243 8.06 -24.88 -5.83
C LYS A 243 6.68 -24.25 -5.97
N GLY A 244 6.37 -23.26 -5.12
CA GLY A 244 5.06 -22.66 -5.02
C GLY A 244 4.76 -22.15 -3.60
N VAL A 245 3.48 -22.06 -3.27
CA VAL A 245 3.02 -21.58 -1.95
C VAL A 245 1.88 -22.46 -1.42
N ALA A 246 1.71 -22.46 -0.09
CA ALA A 246 0.54 -23.02 0.56
C ALA A 246 -0.27 -21.94 1.27
N THR A 247 -1.59 -22.14 1.34
CA THR A 247 -2.50 -21.25 2.05
C THR A 247 -2.66 -21.65 3.51
N ASN A 248 -3.20 -20.74 4.33
CA ASN A 248 -3.55 -21.03 5.72
C ASN A 248 -4.61 -22.10 5.84
N ASP A 249 -4.53 -22.89 6.91
CA ASP A 249 -5.64 -23.69 7.40
C ASP A 249 -6.76 -22.78 7.87
N LEU A 250 -8.01 -23.18 7.66
CA LEU A 250 -9.20 -22.46 8.13
C LEU A 250 -9.84 -23.23 9.30
N GLY A 251 -10.59 -22.51 10.16
CA GLY A 251 -11.34 -23.14 11.25
C GLY A 251 -10.48 -23.73 12.37
N ILE A 252 -9.33 -23.11 12.67
CA ILE A 252 -8.56 -23.37 13.88
C ILE A 252 -9.01 -22.40 14.97
N GLY A 253 -9.37 -22.91 16.16
CA GLY A 253 -9.70 -22.10 17.32
C GLY A 253 -8.48 -21.46 17.98
N ARG A 254 -8.72 -20.48 18.85
CA ARG A 254 -7.65 -19.79 19.62
C ARG A 254 -6.85 -20.76 20.50
N ASP A 255 -7.42 -21.87 20.91
CA ASP A 255 -6.77 -22.94 21.65
C ASP A 255 -5.94 -23.91 20.79
N GLY A 256 -5.86 -23.65 19.48
CA GLY A 256 -5.15 -24.48 18.52
C GLY A 256 -5.90 -25.75 18.07
N LYS A 257 -7.16 -25.91 18.49
CA LYS A 257 -7.97 -27.07 18.12
C LYS A 257 -8.82 -26.80 16.87
N PRO A 258 -9.14 -27.85 16.09
CA PRO A 258 -10.01 -27.71 14.92
C PRO A 258 -11.45 -27.46 15.37
N LYS A 259 -12.13 -26.54 14.69
CA LYS A 259 -13.57 -26.33 14.75
C LYS A 259 -14.29 -27.29 13.79
N ASP A 260 -15.62 -27.34 13.85
CA ASP A 260 -16.42 -28.08 12.88
C ASP A 260 -16.22 -27.57 11.43
N SER A 261 -15.78 -26.33 11.28
CA SER A 261 -15.46 -25.67 10.01
C SER A 261 -14.00 -25.85 9.58
N PHE A 262 -13.23 -26.73 10.21
CA PHE A 262 -11.82 -26.93 9.86
C PHE A 262 -11.66 -27.37 8.43
N GLU A 263 -10.79 -26.69 7.71
CA GLU A 263 -10.34 -27.01 6.36
C GLU A 263 -8.82 -26.87 6.27
N ARG A 264 -8.16 -27.89 5.74
CA ARG A 264 -6.72 -27.85 5.48
C ARG A 264 -6.44 -26.88 4.34
N GLY A 265 -5.40 -26.04 4.48
CA GLY A 265 -4.95 -25.17 3.39
C GLY A 265 -4.51 -25.96 2.15
N MET A 266 -4.58 -25.32 0.98
CA MET A 266 -4.17 -25.89 -0.30
C MET A 266 -2.71 -25.55 -0.63
N GLU A 267 -2.09 -26.39 -1.45
CA GLU A 267 -0.80 -26.12 -2.09
C GLU A 267 -0.99 -25.71 -3.55
N PHE A 268 -0.36 -24.60 -3.95
CA PHE A 268 -0.29 -24.19 -5.34
C PHE A 268 1.15 -24.36 -5.82
N HIS A 269 1.37 -25.42 -6.61
CA HIS A 269 2.67 -25.72 -7.21
C HIS A 269 2.80 -24.93 -8.50
N ALA A 270 3.89 -24.19 -8.67
CA ALA A 270 4.13 -23.33 -9.81
C ALA A 270 5.56 -23.42 -10.30
N ARG A 271 5.76 -23.36 -11.61
CA ARG A 271 7.09 -23.31 -12.21
C ARG A 271 7.78 -21.97 -11.96
N ALA A 272 6.98 -20.88 -11.81
CA ALA A 272 7.45 -19.59 -11.33
C ALA A 272 6.45 -18.99 -10.34
N THR A 273 6.99 -18.42 -9.22
CA THR A 273 6.20 -17.76 -8.18
C THR A 273 6.59 -16.28 -8.10
N LEU A 274 5.63 -15.37 -8.32
CA LEU A 274 5.84 -13.93 -8.22
C LEU A 274 5.26 -13.40 -6.91
N LEU A 275 6.12 -12.84 -6.06
CA LEU A 275 5.70 -12.26 -4.77
C LEU A 275 5.39 -10.78 -4.93
N ALA A 276 4.09 -10.44 -4.91
CA ALA A 276 3.51 -9.11 -5.03
C ALA A 276 2.83 -8.65 -3.73
N GLU A 277 3.34 -9.07 -2.55
CA GLU A 277 2.73 -8.86 -1.24
C GLU A 277 2.79 -7.39 -0.73
N GLY A 278 3.40 -6.51 -1.51
CA GLY A 278 3.60 -5.11 -1.15
C GLY A 278 4.63 -4.92 -0.03
N CYS A 279 4.51 -3.80 0.68
CA CYS A 279 5.42 -3.46 1.76
C CYS A 279 5.47 -4.55 2.84
N HIS A 280 6.67 -5.04 3.14
CA HIS A 280 6.95 -5.98 4.22
C HIS A 280 6.10 -7.26 4.17
N GLY A 281 6.15 -7.97 3.03
CA GLY A 281 5.40 -9.20 2.78
C GLY A 281 5.83 -10.35 3.71
N SER A 282 4.88 -11.18 4.14
CA SER A 282 5.15 -12.30 5.05
C SER A 282 6.02 -13.37 4.39
N LEU A 283 5.68 -13.80 3.16
CA LEU A 283 6.48 -14.74 2.38
C LEU A 283 7.74 -14.08 1.82
N THR A 284 7.65 -12.82 1.42
CA THR A 284 8.79 -12.00 0.98
C THR A 284 9.91 -11.99 2.00
N LYS A 285 9.59 -11.82 3.30
CA LYS A 285 10.58 -11.90 4.39
C LYS A 285 11.29 -13.26 4.45
N GLN A 286 10.56 -14.35 4.25
CA GLN A 286 11.09 -15.72 4.28
C GLN A 286 12.05 -15.95 3.11
N VAL A 287 11.64 -15.57 1.89
CA VAL A 287 12.44 -15.72 0.67
C VAL A 287 13.69 -14.84 0.70
N ILE A 288 13.57 -13.58 1.12
CA ILE A 288 14.72 -12.67 1.29
C ILE A 288 15.76 -13.27 2.23
N ARG A 289 15.32 -13.86 3.35
CA ARG A 289 16.22 -14.50 4.33
C ARG A 289 16.83 -15.78 3.78
N LYS A 290 16.04 -16.64 3.15
CA LYS A 290 16.52 -17.93 2.63
C LYS A 290 17.58 -17.77 1.55
N PHE A 291 17.38 -16.85 0.63
CA PHE A 291 18.29 -16.63 -0.51
C PHE A 291 19.27 -15.47 -0.30
N ASP A 292 19.28 -14.86 0.91
CA ASP A 292 20.14 -13.73 1.27
C ASP A 292 20.11 -12.60 0.22
N LEU A 293 18.89 -12.25 -0.22
CA LEU A 293 18.67 -11.31 -1.31
C LEU A 293 19.09 -9.87 -0.98
N ARG A 294 19.30 -9.54 0.30
CA ARG A 294 19.72 -8.21 0.75
C ARG A 294 21.20 -8.09 1.05
N ARG A 295 22.04 -9.09 0.72
CA ARG A 295 23.48 -9.08 1.00
C ARG A 295 24.18 -7.81 0.53
N ASP A 296 23.84 -7.32 -0.65
CA ASP A 296 24.47 -6.19 -1.31
C ASP A 296 23.67 -4.88 -1.20
N SER A 297 22.52 -4.89 -0.50
CA SER A 297 21.66 -3.72 -0.32
C SER A 297 21.79 -3.10 1.06
N GLN A 298 21.46 -1.81 1.16
CA GLN A 298 21.43 -1.11 2.44
C GLN A 298 20.16 -1.47 3.23
N PRO A 299 20.12 -1.17 4.55
CA PRO A 299 18.90 -1.36 5.33
C PRO A 299 17.70 -0.69 4.67
N GLN A 300 16.55 -1.36 4.72
CA GLN A 300 15.29 -0.78 4.30
C GLN A 300 14.78 0.17 5.38
N THR A 301 14.19 1.27 4.96
CA THR A 301 13.43 2.17 5.83
C THR A 301 11.99 2.26 5.35
N TYR A 302 11.10 2.58 6.27
CA TYR A 302 9.66 2.57 6.02
C TYR A 302 9.02 3.85 6.52
N GLY A 303 7.84 4.18 5.98
CA GLY A 303 6.95 5.19 6.49
C GLY A 303 5.60 4.58 6.85
N LEU A 304 4.86 5.21 7.74
CA LEU A 304 3.46 4.92 7.98
C LEU A 304 2.61 6.02 7.33
N GLY A 305 1.83 5.65 6.32
CA GLY A 305 0.81 6.51 5.75
C GLY A 305 -0.52 6.31 6.46
N LEU A 306 -1.08 7.41 6.97
CA LEU A 306 -2.45 7.48 7.48
C LEU A 306 -3.27 8.32 6.52
N LYS A 307 -4.50 7.93 6.27
CA LYS A 307 -5.37 8.57 5.29
C LYS A 307 -6.81 8.58 5.73
N GLU A 308 -7.48 9.69 5.48
CA GLU A 308 -8.93 9.82 5.56
C GLU A 308 -9.49 10.32 4.23
N VAL A 309 -10.69 9.90 3.88
CA VAL A 309 -11.50 10.47 2.81
C VAL A 309 -12.66 11.23 3.44
N TRP A 310 -12.85 12.46 2.99
CA TRP A 310 -13.88 13.36 3.48
C TRP A 310 -14.79 13.81 2.34
N GLU A 311 -16.09 13.79 2.58
CA GLU A 311 -17.05 14.54 1.80
C GLU A 311 -17.14 15.95 2.37
N ILE A 312 -16.84 16.97 1.55
CA ILE A 312 -16.75 18.37 1.97
C ILE A 312 -17.84 19.23 1.36
N GLN A 313 -18.02 20.44 1.90
CA GLN A 313 -18.96 21.41 1.36
C GLN A 313 -18.58 21.78 -0.09
N PRO A 314 -19.56 21.83 -1.04
CA PRO A 314 -19.29 22.06 -2.46
C PRO A 314 -18.53 23.36 -2.76
N GLU A 315 -18.76 24.43 -1.98
CA GLU A 315 -18.07 25.72 -2.15
C GLU A 315 -16.58 25.67 -1.80
N LYS A 316 -16.16 24.67 -1.03
CA LYS A 316 -14.76 24.43 -0.67
C LYS A 316 -14.05 23.48 -1.64
N PHE A 317 -14.81 22.79 -2.48
CA PHE A 317 -14.28 21.80 -3.41
C PHE A 317 -13.55 22.44 -4.60
N ARG A 318 -12.41 21.87 -4.97
CA ARG A 318 -11.53 22.36 -6.07
C ARG A 318 -11.04 21.17 -6.89
N LYS A 319 -11.91 20.59 -7.71
CA LYS A 319 -11.65 19.35 -8.49
C LYS A 319 -10.28 19.35 -9.18
N GLY A 320 -9.43 18.38 -8.83
CA GLY A 320 -8.09 18.21 -9.39
C GLY A 320 -6.99 19.03 -8.70
N GLU A 321 -7.30 19.74 -7.60
CA GLU A 321 -6.28 20.44 -6.81
C GLU A 321 -5.49 19.44 -5.95
N ILE A 322 -4.16 19.57 -6.00
CA ILE A 322 -3.19 18.79 -5.24
C ILE A 322 -2.42 19.72 -4.32
N LEU A 323 -2.44 19.44 -3.03
CA LEU A 323 -1.68 20.14 -2.01
C LEU A 323 -0.76 19.15 -1.29
N HIS A 324 0.53 19.42 -1.27
CA HIS A 324 1.50 18.75 -0.42
C HIS A 324 2.00 19.68 0.67
N THR A 325 2.30 19.14 1.84
CA THR A 325 2.88 19.95 2.94
C THR A 325 4.01 19.22 3.64
N MET A 326 4.91 19.99 4.25
CA MET A 326 5.99 19.53 5.15
C MET A 326 6.00 20.37 6.42
N GLY A 327 6.71 19.91 7.45
CA GLY A 327 6.84 20.61 8.73
C GLY A 327 5.76 20.21 9.73
N TYR A 328 5.02 21.20 10.31
CA TYR A 328 3.98 20.87 11.29
C TYR A 328 2.98 19.82 10.74
N PRO A 329 2.55 18.82 11.53
CA PRO A 329 2.73 18.68 12.97
C PRO A 329 4.03 17.98 13.41
N LEU A 330 4.79 17.40 12.46
CA LEU A 330 5.94 16.56 12.78
C LEU A 330 7.08 17.36 13.39
N PRO A 331 7.82 16.80 14.37
CA PRO A 331 9.03 17.38 14.89
C PRO A 331 10.16 17.36 13.84
N LYS A 332 11.23 18.12 14.08
CA LYS A 332 12.34 18.30 13.12
C LYS A 332 13.13 17.02 12.81
N ASP A 333 13.06 16.03 13.68
CA ASP A 333 13.75 14.74 13.62
C ASP A 333 12.85 13.58 13.19
N ALA A 334 11.62 13.89 12.77
CA ALA A 334 10.72 12.93 12.10
C ALA A 334 10.54 13.34 10.64
N TYR A 335 10.95 12.46 9.72
CA TYR A 335 10.69 12.61 8.29
C TYR A 335 9.21 12.41 7.99
N GLY A 336 8.69 13.16 7.02
CA GLY A 336 7.32 12.98 6.57
C GLY A 336 6.71 14.25 6.01
N GLY A 337 5.41 14.16 5.74
CA GLY A 337 4.62 15.26 5.20
C GLY A 337 3.18 14.85 4.99
N SER A 338 2.34 15.82 4.65
CA SER A 338 0.93 15.58 4.40
C SER A 338 0.52 15.93 2.98
N PHE A 339 -0.61 15.39 2.58
CA PHE A 339 -1.24 15.70 1.31
C PHE A 339 -2.75 15.93 1.50
N LEU A 340 -3.32 16.75 0.61
CA LEU A 340 -4.76 16.95 0.50
C LEU A 340 -5.10 17.08 -0.99
N TYR A 341 -5.94 16.16 -1.49
CA TYR A 341 -6.29 16.06 -2.90
C TYR A 341 -7.80 16.10 -3.09
N HIS A 342 -8.26 16.94 -4.01
CA HIS A 342 -9.69 17.07 -4.35
C HIS A 342 -10.02 16.18 -5.56
N PHE A 343 -10.91 15.20 -5.40
CA PHE A 343 -11.23 14.23 -6.43
C PHE A 343 -12.72 13.84 -6.41
N GLY A 344 -13.16 13.15 -7.45
CA GLY A 344 -14.55 12.74 -7.59
C GLY A 344 -15.50 13.94 -7.53
N ASP A 345 -16.56 13.79 -6.75
CA ASP A 345 -17.57 14.83 -6.51
C ASP A 345 -17.57 15.20 -5.03
N ASN A 346 -17.11 16.42 -4.73
CA ASN A 346 -17.00 16.99 -3.38
C ASN A 346 -16.16 16.16 -2.37
N MET A 347 -15.27 15.29 -2.85
CA MET A 347 -14.42 14.48 -1.99
C MET A 347 -13.01 15.04 -1.90
N VAL A 348 -12.42 14.92 -0.72
CA VAL A 348 -10.99 15.14 -0.50
C VAL A 348 -10.35 13.95 0.19
N SER A 349 -9.15 13.61 -0.26
CA SER A 349 -8.26 12.67 0.42
C SER A 349 -7.24 13.47 1.21
N LEU A 350 -7.23 13.31 2.53
CA LEU A 350 -6.24 13.88 3.43
C LEU A 350 -5.37 12.76 3.99
N GLY A 351 -4.05 12.91 3.93
CA GLY A 351 -3.15 11.96 4.55
C GLY A 351 -1.91 12.60 5.17
N LEU A 352 -1.29 11.84 6.07
CA LEU A 352 0.00 12.14 6.69
C LEU A 352 0.88 10.91 6.57
N VAL A 353 2.09 11.08 6.07
CA VAL A 353 3.14 10.06 6.08
C VAL A 353 4.16 10.41 7.16
N VAL A 354 4.53 9.43 7.97
CA VAL A 354 5.54 9.56 9.03
C VAL A 354 6.59 8.47 8.82
N GLY A 355 7.83 8.86 8.54
CA GLY A 355 8.96 7.92 8.45
C GLY A 355 9.14 7.20 9.79
N LEU A 356 9.28 5.86 9.75
CA LEU A 356 9.33 5.04 10.97
C LEU A 356 10.71 5.08 11.66
N ASP A 357 11.68 5.78 11.10
CA ASP A 357 12.98 6.06 11.70
C ASP A 357 12.98 7.18 12.75
N TYR A 358 11.81 7.70 13.15
CA TYR A 358 11.72 8.70 14.22
C TYR A 358 12.21 8.15 15.56
N PRO A 359 12.99 8.97 16.35
CA PRO A 359 13.65 8.49 17.56
C PRO A 359 12.77 8.51 18.81
N ASN A 360 11.77 9.39 18.89
CA ASN A 360 11.00 9.62 20.11
C ASN A 360 9.86 8.60 20.28
N PRO A 361 9.90 7.67 21.27
CA PRO A 361 8.86 6.67 21.48
C PRO A 361 7.52 7.26 21.96
N TRP A 362 7.49 8.54 22.36
CA TRP A 362 6.25 9.24 22.72
C TRP A 362 5.48 9.77 21.52
N LEU A 363 6.07 9.73 20.32
CA LEU A 363 5.38 10.16 19.10
C LEU A 363 4.33 9.13 18.70
N SER A 364 3.10 9.60 18.49
CA SER A 364 2.01 8.82 17.91
C SER A 364 1.70 9.34 16.51
N PRO A 365 1.97 8.59 15.45
CA PRO A 365 1.61 8.97 14.08
C PRO A 365 0.12 9.32 13.94
N TYR A 366 -0.76 8.54 14.59
CA TYR A 366 -2.18 8.83 14.63
C TYR A 366 -2.48 10.16 15.34
N GLY A 367 -1.85 10.41 16.49
CA GLY A 367 -1.98 11.68 17.23
C GLY A 367 -1.50 12.88 16.41
N GLU A 368 -0.38 12.75 15.69
CA GLU A 368 0.11 13.80 14.79
C GLU A 368 -0.86 14.04 13.64
N PHE A 369 -1.47 12.99 13.08
CA PHE A 369 -2.50 13.13 12.05
C PHE A 369 -3.74 13.88 12.56
N GLN A 370 -4.21 13.59 13.78
CA GLN A 370 -5.32 14.32 14.38
C GLN A 370 -4.95 15.80 14.62
N LYS A 371 -3.73 16.10 15.08
CA LYS A 371 -3.23 17.50 15.22
C LYS A 371 -3.19 18.24 13.89
N LEU A 372 -2.79 17.58 12.80
CA LEU A 372 -2.73 18.18 11.46
C LEU A 372 -4.10 18.73 11.05
N LYS A 373 -5.18 18.02 11.33
CA LYS A 373 -6.54 18.42 10.92
C LYS A 373 -6.98 19.75 11.53
N HIS A 374 -6.42 20.14 12.68
CA HIS A 374 -6.68 21.43 13.33
C HIS A 374 -5.80 22.57 12.79
N HIS A 375 -4.84 22.31 11.87
CA HIS A 375 -4.12 23.39 11.23
C HIS A 375 -5.08 24.28 10.41
N PRO A 376 -5.01 25.64 10.49
CA PRO A 376 -5.98 26.53 9.84
C PRO A 376 -6.22 26.23 8.35
N LEU A 377 -5.15 25.90 7.61
CA LEU A 377 -5.24 25.55 6.18
C LEU A 377 -6.09 24.30 5.96
N ILE A 378 -5.88 23.25 6.73
CA ILE A 378 -6.59 21.97 6.59
C ILE A 378 -8.00 22.08 7.16
N LYS A 379 -8.13 22.64 8.37
CA LYS A 379 -9.41 22.85 9.05
C LYS A 379 -10.40 23.58 8.15
N SER A 380 -9.98 24.64 7.45
CA SER A 380 -10.85 25.43 6.57
C SER A 380 -11.49 24.62 5.44
N VAL A 381 -10.87 23.53 5.00
CA VAL A 381 -11.41 22.61 4.00
C VAL A 381 -12.37 21.62 4.65
N LEU A 382 -11.98 21.00 5.77
CA LEU A 382 -12.73 19.91 6.40
C LEU A 382 -13.97 20.36 7.18
N GLU A 383 -13.97 21.59 7.71
CA GLU A 383 -15.06 22.10 8.56
C GLU A 383 -16.42 22.08 7.84
N GLY A 384 -17.42 21.44 8.46
CA GLY A 384 -18.73 21.20 7.88
C GLY A 384 -18.79 19.98 6.95
N GLY A 385 -17.68 19.27 6.75
CA GLY A 385 -17.63 18.02 6.02
C GLY A 385 -17.84 16.80 6.92
N LYS A 386 -17.81 15.61 6.30
CA LYS A 386 -17.97 14.30 6.96
C LYS A 386 -16.82 13.38 6.57
N CYS A 387 -16.13 12.79 7.55
CA CYS A 387 -15.18 11.70 7.30
C CYS A 387 -15.95 10.42 6.93
N ILE A 388 -15.62 9.83 5.79
CA ILE A 388 -16.33 8.66 5.24
C ILE A 388 -15.46 7.42 5.15
N SER A 389 -14.13 7.55 5.23
CA SER A 389 -13.21 6.42 5.22
C SER A 389 -11.93 6.77 5.96
N TYR A 390 -11.33 5.77 6.59
CA TYR A 390 -10.00 5.84 7.22
C TYR A 390 -9.19 4.62 6.81
N GLY A 391 -7.90 4.78 6.66
CA GLY A 391 -6.97 3.68 6.44
C GLY A 391 -5.55 4.06 6.81
N ALA A 392 -4.73 3.03 7.09
CA ALA A 392 -3.31 3.23 7.29
C ALA A 392 -2.52 2.02 6.79
N ARG A 393 -1.32 2.29 6.23
CA ARG A 393 -0.43 1.26 5.72
C ARG A 393 1.02 1.71 5.79
N ALA A 394 1.91 0.78 6.13
CA ALA A 394 3.34 1.00 5.96
C ALA A 394 3.69 1.08 4.48
N LEU A 395 4.63 1.95 4.14
CA LEU A 395 5.20 2.11 2.81
C LEU A 395 6.71 1.97 2.87
N ILE A 396 7.29 1.62 1.73
CA ILE A 396 8.73 1.48 1.56
C ILE A 396 9.37 2.85 1.27
N GLU A 397 10.44 3.19 1.99
CA GLU A 397 11.14 4.47 1.83
C GLU A 397 12.65 4.34 1.59
N GLY A 398 13.21 3.13 1.57
CA GLY A 398 14.65 2.93 1.41
C GLY A 398 15.19 3.34 0.04
N GLY A 399 14.34 3.37 -0.98
CA GLY A 399 14.71 3.80 -2.33
C GLY A 399 15.75 2.91 -2.99
N PHE A 400 16.49 3.48 -3.95
CA PHE A 400 17.43 2.78 -4.83
C PHE A 400 18.45 1.91 -4.10
N GLN A 401 19.03 2.40 -3.00
CA GLN A 401 20.09 1.70 -2.25
C GLN A 401 19.59 0.44 -1.53
N SER A 402 18.31 0.36 -1.27
CA SER A 402 17.69 -0.71 -0.48
C SER A 402 16.99 -1.77 -1.33
N ILE A 403 17.09 -1.67 -2.68
CA ILE A 403 16.54 -2.68 -3.59
C ILE A 403 17.33 -3.98 -3.40
N PRO A 404 16.66 -5.12 -3.10
CA PRO A 404 17.32 -6.43 -3.00
C PRO A 404 17.63 -7.00 -4.38
N LYS A 405 18.27 -8.16 -4.45
CA LYS A 405 18.18 -9.02 -5.64
C LYS A 405 16.73 -9.41 -5.81
N CYS A 406 16.18 -9.19 -6.99
CA CYS A 406 14.75 -9.34 -7.22
C CYS A 406 14.38 -10.74 -7.72
N ALA A 407 15.26 -11.41 -8.47
CA ALA A 407 15.08 -12.79 -8.91
C ALA A 407 15.72 -13.77 -7.93
N PHE A 408 15.03 -14.91 -7.73
CA PHE A 408 15.52 -16.04 -6.93
C PHE A 408 15.12 -17.37 -7.61
N PRO A 409 15.72 -18.50 -7.25
CA PRO A 409 15.36 -19.79 -7.83
C PRO A 409 13.86 -20.11 -7.63
N GLY A 410 13.12 -20.22 -8.72
CA GLY A 410 11.66 -20.46 -8.73
C GLY A 410 10.80 -19.22 -8.66
N GLY A 411 11.34 -17.97 -8.85
CA GLY A 411 10.48 -16.79 -8.88
C GLY A 411 11.16 -15.44 -8.77
N ALA A 412 10.34 -14.41 -8.45
CA ALA A 412 10.80 -13.03 -8.30
C ALA A 412 9.98 -12.21 -7.30
N LEU A 413 10.61 -11.15 -6.77
CA LEU A 413 9.96 -10.05 -6.03
C LEU A 413 9.51 -8.96 -7.00
N ILE A 414 8.27 -8.53 -6.91
CA ILE A 414 7.71 -7.45 -7.75
C ILE A 414 7.04 -6.36 -6.91
N GLY A 415 6.91 -5.17 -7.46
CA GLY A 415 6.31 -4.02 -6.76
C GLY A 415 7.05 -3.65 -5.48
N ASP A 416 6.29 -3.31 -4.45
CA ASP A 416 6.85 -2.90 -3.15
C ASP A 416 7.43 -4.08 -2.34
N SER A 417 7.25 -5.32 -2.76
CA SER A 417 8.04 -6.45 -2.20
C SER A 417 9.52 -6.29 -2.50
N ALA A 418 9.87 -5.68 -3.63
CA ALA A 418 11.24 -5.32 -4.01
C ALA A 418 11.63 -3.88 -3.59
N GLY A 419 10.67 -2.98 -3.41
CA GLY A 419 10.92 -1.63 -2.93
C GLY A 419 11.01 -0.55 -4.03
N PHE A 420 10.16 -0.60 -5.04
CA PHE A 420 10.24 0.30 -6.20
C PHE A 420 9.50 1.64 -6.02
N MET A 421 9.16 2.05 -4.81
CA MET A 421 8.52 3.35 -4.57
C MET A 421 9.49 4.52 -4.80
N ASN A 422 9.09 5.51 -5.58
CA ASN A 422 9.77 6.79 -5.69
C ASN A 422 9.27 7.74 -4.59
N VAL A 423 9.99 7.78 -3.47
CA VAL A 423 9.60 8.53 -2.27
C VAL A 423 9.49 10.04 -2.52
N PRO A 424 10.48 10.73 -3.14
CA PRO A 424 10.36 12.17 -3.46
C PRO A 424 9.24 12.50 -4.43
N LYS A 425 8.85 11.58 -5.30
CA LYS A 425 7.73 11.73 -6.24
C LYS A 425 6.38 11.47 -5.58
N VAL A 426 6.38 10.80 -4.41
CA VAL A 426 5.19 10.29 -3.71
C VAL A 426 4.37 9.36 -4.60
N LYS A 427 5.03 8.53 -5.39
CA LYS A 427 4.41 7.60 -6.36
C LYS A 427 5.19 6.29 -6.44
N GLY A 428 4.44 5.19 -6.46
CA GLY A 428 4.97 3.84 -6.57
C GLY A 428 4.15 2.92 -7.49
N THR A 429 2.91 3.32 -7.83
CA THR A 429 1.99 2.44 -8.57
C THR A 429 2.50 2.12 -9.97
N HIS A 430 2.98 3.11 -10.73
CA HIS A 430 3.51 2.92 -12.08
C HIS A 430 4.78 2.06 -12.10
N THR A 431 5.69 2.24 -11.13
CA THR A 431 6.89 1.41 -11.00
C THR A 431 6.55 -0.02 -10.54
N ALA A 432 5.58 -0.16 -9.64
CA ALA A 432 5.09 -1.46 -9.20
C ALA A 432 4.46 -2.26 -10.35
N MET A 433 3.55 -1.66 -11.11
CA MET A 433 2.94 -2.28 -12.29
C MET A 433 3.99 -2.66 -13.35
N ARG A 434 4.92 -1.74 -13.65
CA ARG A 434 5.96 -2.00 -14.64
C ARG A 434 6.90 -3.11 -14.23
N SER A 435 7.25 -3.22 -12.95
CA SER A 435 8.04 -4.35 -12.45
C SER A 435 7.31 -5.68 -12.61
N GLY A 436 5.99 -5.67 -12.40
CA GLY A 436 5.14 -6.84 -12.64
C GLY A 436 5.15 -7.26 -14.11
N MET A 437 4.99 -6.29 -15.03
CA MET A 437 5.03 -6.57 -16.47
C MET A 437 6.39 -7.13 -16.93
N LEU A 438 7.51 -6.56 -16.45
CA LEU A 438 8.86 -7.06 -16.74
C LEU A 438 9.08 -8.48 -16.21
N ALA A 439 8.58 -8.77 -15.01
CA ALA A 439 8.67 -10.12 -14.44
C ALA A 439 7.80 -11.13 -15.24
N ALA A 440 6.64 -10.70 -15.72
CA ALA A 440 5.77 -11.50 -16.57
C ALA A 440 6.45 -11.87 -17.90
N GLU A 441 7.07 -10.91 -18.57
CA GLU A 441 7.80 -11.11 -19.81
C GLU A 441 8.98 -12.08 -19.62
N ALA A 442 9.76 -11.90 -18.55
CA ALA A 442 10.86 -12.79 -18.20
C ALA A 442 10.39 -14.20 -17.82
N ALA A 443 9.27 -14.31 -17.09
CA ALA A 443 8.71 -15.59 -16.70
C ALA A 443 8.23 -16.38 -17.92
N TYR A 444 7.49 -15.74 -18.83
CA TYR A 444 7.02 -16.40 -20.06
C TYR A 444 8.20 -16.88 -20.92
N SER A 445 9.21 -16.02 -21.12
CA SER A 445 10.43 -16.38 -21.86
C SER A 445 11.17 -17.56 -21.22
N ALA A 446 11.36 -17.54 -19.90
CA ALA A 446 12.05 -18.64 -19.20
C ALA A 446 11.28 -19.97 -19.28
N LEU A 447 9.94 -19.90 -19.13
CA LEU A 447 9.07 -21.08 -19.17
C LEU A 447 8.98 -21.70 -20.58
N ALA A 448 8.98 -20.88 -21.63
CA ALA A 448 8.99 -21.35 -23.02
C ALA A 448 10.28 -22.10 -23.41
N ASN A 449 11.39 -21.82 -22.70
CA ASN A 449 12.68 -22.45 -22.96
C ASN A 449 13.04 -23.60 -21.99
N THR A 450 12.10 -24.01 -21.14
CA THR A 450 12.33 -25.05 -20.11
C THR A 450 11.14 -26.00 -20.12
N ASP A 451 11.39 -27.30 -20.30
CA ASP A 451 10.31 -28.28 -20.42
C ASP A 451 9.63 -28.61 -19.09
N SER A 452 10.35 -28.52 -17.97
CA SER A 452 9.81 -28.86 -16.64
C SER A 452 10.64 -28.24 -15.50
N GLY A 453 10.04 -28.18 -14.30
CA GLY A 453 10.69 -27.69 -13.07
C GLY A 453 10.65 -26.18 -12.92
N SER A 454 11.19 -25.72 -11.79
CA SER A 454 11.29 -24.30 -11.44
C SER A 454 12.28 -23.56 -12.32
N VAL A 455 12.00 -22.31 -12.65
CA VAL A 455 12.87 -21.45 -13.50
C VAL A 455 13.55 -20.36 -12.70
N PHE A 456 14.67 -19.85 -13.22
CA PHE A 456 15.29 -18.62 -12.72
C PHE A 456 15.10 -17.49 -13.75
N LEU A 457 14.62 -16.34 -13.28
CA LEU A 457 14.24 -15.21 -14.14
C LEU A 457 15.41 -14.26 -14.39
N TYR A 458 16.43 -14.71 -15.14
CA TYR A 458 17.62 -13.90 -15.46
C TYR A 458 17.28 -12.59 -16.18
N ASP A 459 16.39 -12.65 -17.17
CA ASP A 459 16.01 -11.51 -17.99
C ASP A 459 15.28 -10.42 -17.16
N TYR A 460 14.70 -10.77 -16.02
CA TYR A 460 14.05 -9.81 -15.13
C TYR A 460 15.05 -8.85 -14.48
N GLU A 461 16.17 -9.35 -13.96
CA GLU A 461 17.21 -8.49 -13.35
C GLU A 461 17.80 -7.52 -14.38
N ASP A 462 18.07 -7.99 -15.60
CA ASP A 462 18.62 -7.18 -16.68
C ASP A 462 17.56 -6.19 -17.21
N GLY A 463 16.32 -6.62 -17.34
CA GLY A 463 15.18 -5.77 -17.68
C GLY A 463 14.98 -4.63 -16.69
N LEU A 464 15.03 -4.91 -15.38
CA LEU A 464 14.96 -3.89 -14.33
C LEU A 464 16.08 -2.85 -14.45
N ARG A 465 17.34 -3.29 -14.62
CA ARG A 465 18.52 -2.40 -14.72
C ARG A 465 18.43 -1.46 -15.91
N ASN A 466 17.82 -1.90 -17.00
CA ASN A 466 17.65 -1.11 -18.22
C ASN A 466 16.35 -0.29 -18.24
N SER A 467 15.45 -0.51 -17.29
CA SER A 467 14.11 0.09 -17.22
C SER A 467 14.12 1.57 -16.79
N THR A 468 12.97 2.21 -16.96
CA THR A 468 12.68 3.52 -16.38
C THR A 468 12.63 3.49 -14.86
N ILE A 469 12.24 2.37 -14.23
CA ILE A 469 12.24 2.18 -12.77
C ILE A 469 13.63 2.46 -12.20
N TRP A 470 14.65 1.79 -12.75
CA TRP A 470 16.03 1.92 -12.30
C TRP A 470 16.57 3.34 -12.46
N LYS A 471 16.29 3.96 -13.60
CA LYS A 471 16.71 5.34 -13.89
C LYS A 471 16.07 6.34 -12.95
N GLU A 472 14.77 6.22 -12.76
CA GLU A 472 13.97 7.11 -11.91
C GLU A 472 14.40 7.02 -10.44
N LEU A 473 14.54 5.82 -9.89
CA LEU A 473 14.97 5.63 -8.50
C LEU A 473 16.42 6.06 -8.27
N LYS A 474 17.31 5.82 -9.25
CA LYS A 474 18.71 6.28 -9.19
C LYS A 474 18.82 7.79 -9.19
N GLU A 475 17.96 8.50 -9.92
CA GLU A 475 17.94 9.96 -9.96
C GLU A 475 17.66 10.56 -8.59
N VAL A 476 16.75 10.00 -7.83
CA VAL A 476 16.33 10.55 -6.53
C VAL A 476 17.00 9.89 -5.31
N ARG A 477 17.99 9.03 -5.52
CA ARG A 477 18.59 8.15 -4.50
C ARG A 477 19.10 8.83 -3.25
N ASN A 478 19.52 10.11 -3.35
CA ASN A 478 20.08 10.85 -2.22
C ASN A 478 19.04 11.68 -1.45
N MET A 479 17.83 11.87 -2.01
CA MET A 479 16.87 12.79 -1.41
C MET A 479 16.39 12.29 -0.04
N ARG A 480 15.88 11.05 0.06
CA ARG A 480 15.38 10.51 1.34
C ARG A 480 16.49 10.41 2.40
N PRO A 481 17.69 9.87 2.13
CA PRO A 481 18.75 9.80 3.13
C PRO A 481 19.24 11.15 3.62
N SER A 482 19.09 12.23 2.84
CA SER A 482 19.53 13.58 3.25
C SER A 482 18.78 14.13 4.47
N PHE A 483 17.59 13.59 4.77
CA PHE A 483 16.80 13.97 5.94
C PHE A 483 17.28 13.30 7.24
N SER A 484 18.06 12.23 7.16
CA SER A 484 18.62 11.53 8.31
C SER A 484 19.96 12.15 8.79
N THR A 485 20.14 13.45 8.59
CA THR A 485 21.30 14.23 9.04
C THR A 485 21.00 14.98 10.35
N PRO A 486 22.01 15.48 11.10
CA PRO A 486 21.77 16.29 12.30
C PRO A 486 20.92 17.54 12.09
N LEU A 487 20.83 18.06 10.84
CA LEU A 487 20.00 19.20 10.48
C LEU A 487 18.53 18.80 10.24
N GLY A 488 18.21 17.50 10.23
CA GLY A 488 16.85 16.96 10.08
C GLY A 488 16.14 17.51 8.85
N ILE A 489 14.86 17.84 9.01
CA ILE A 489 14.00 18.33 7.92
C ILE A 489 14.58 19.56 7.19
N TYR A 490 15.24 20.47 7.89
CA TYR A 490 15.77 21.69 7.27
C TYR A 490 16.95 21.40 6.34
N GLY A 491 17.88 20.56 6.78
CA GLY A 491 19.00 20.10 5.96
C GLY A 491 18.54 19.27 4.76
N GLY A 492 17.58 18.38 4.98
CA GLY A 492 16.98 17.56 3.95
C GLY A 492 16.28 18.38 2.86
N ILE A 493 15.49 19.41 3.23
CA ILE A 493 14.82 20.29 2.26
C ILE A 493 15.84 21.02 1.40
N VAL A 494 16.89 21.60 2.00
CA VAL A 494 17.92 22.35 1.27
C VAL A 494 18.69 21.42 0.33
N TYR A 495 19.16 20.28 0.82
CA TYR A 495 19.90 19.30 0.02
C TYR A 495 19.05 18.76 -1.13
N SER A 496 17.82 18.31 -0.84
CA SER A 496 16.91 17.78 -1.84
C SER A 496 16.51 18.83 -2.87
N GLY A 497 16.37 20.11 -2.46
CA GLY A 497 16.14 21.21 -3.37
C GLY A 497 17.32 21.40 -4.35
N ILE A 498 18.54 21.42 -3.85
CA ILE A 498 19.76 21.51 -4.69
C ILE A 498 19.83 20.31 -5.65
N GLU A 499 19.58 19.09 -5.16
CA GLU A 499 19.56 17.88 -5.99
C GLU A 499 18.47 17.93 -7.06
N ALA A 500 17.25 18.34 -6.72
CA ALA A 500 16.12 18.39 -7.63
C ALA A 500 16.26 19.43 -8.75
N TYR A 501 16.74 20.64 -8.42
CA TYR A 501 16.75 21.74 -9.37
C TYR A 501 18.09 21.91 -10.09
N ILE A 502 19.22 21.62 -9.44
CA ILE A 502 20.56 21.87 -9.97
C ILE A 502 21.18 20.59 -10.52
N PHE A 503 21.36 19.56 -9.70
CA PHE A 503 22.12 18.37 -10.07
C PHE A 503 21.27 17.28 -10.77
N ARG A 504 19.98 17.23 -10.53
CA ARG A 504 19.03 16.30 -11.19
C ARG A 504 19.56 14.86 -11.18
N GLY A 505 19.93 14.35 -10.01
CA GLY A 505 20.44 13.01 -9.80
C GLY A 505 21.89 12.75 -10.26
N LYS A 506 22.61 13.77 -10.75
CA LYS A 506 23.99 13.64 -11.28
C LYS A 506 25.08 13.79 -10.20
N MET A 507 24.73 13.74 -8.91
CA MET A 507 25.72 13.72 -7.83
C MET A 507 26.63 12.50 -7.96
N PRO A 508 27.97 12.66 -7.80
CA PRO A 508 28.92 11.55 -7.93
C PRO A 508 28.92 10.58 -6.74
N TRP A 509 28.25 10.92 -5.66
CA TRP A 509 28.12 10.08 -4.46
C TRP A 509 26.71 9.56 -4.26
N THR A 510 26.59 8.55 -3.41
CA THR A 510 25.31 8.01 -2.93
C THR A 510 25.31 8.07 -1.40
N LEU A 511 24.34 8.78 -0.83
CA LEU A 511 24.13 8.83 0.61
C LEU A 511 23.62 7.46 1.11
N LYS A 512 23.99 7.11 2.35
CA LYS A 512 23.66 5.81 2.95
C LYS A 512 22.58 5.96 4.00
N HIS A 513 21.80 4.89 4.17
CA HIS A 513 21.01 4.68 5.37
C HIS A 513 21.90 4.11 6.47
N HIS A 514 21.82 4.68 7.68
CA HIS A 514 22.77 4.36 8.77
C HIS A 514 22.21 3.38 9.80
N SER A 515 20.89 3.25 9.92
CA SER A 515 20.21 2.41 10.90
C SER A 515 18.91 1.84 10.32
N THR A 516 18.41 0.79 10.95
CA THR A 516 17.04 0.32 10.74
C THR A 516 16.06 1.16 11.53
N ASP A 517 14.76 1.09 11.19
CA ASP A 517 13.72 1.88 11.87
C ASP A 517 13.57 1.51 13.35
N PRO A 518 13.59 0.23 13.77
CA PRO A 518 13.55 -0.12 15.20
C PRO A 518 14.76 0.40 15.97
N ASP A 519 15.98 0.30 15.40
CA ASP A 519 17.22 0.76 16.04
C ASP A 519 17.28 2.27 16.27
N SER A 520 16.47 3.04 15.52
CA SER A 520 16.38 4.50 15.68
C SER A 520 15.65 4.91 16.96
N THR A 521 14.89 4.02 17.59
CA THR A 521 14.05 4.32 18.74
C THR A 521 14.87 4.46 20.03
N LYS A 522 14.85 5.65 20.62
CA LYS A 522 15.53 5.96 21.90
C LYS A 522 14.70 5.49 23.08
N ALA A 523 15.34 5.40 24.26
CA ALA A 523 14.61 5.16 25.50
C ALA A 523 13.65 6.32 25.81
N ALA A 524 12.49 6.01 26.38
CA ALA A 524 11.47 7.01 26.74
C ALA A 524 11.98 8.07 27.73
N SER A 525 12.92 7.68 28.60
CA SER A 525 13.59 8.59 29.56
C SER A 525 14.53 9.61 28.90
N GLU A 526 14.96 9.36 27.65
CA GLU A 526 15.85 10.26 26.91
C GLU A 526 15.08 11.25 26.01
N CYS A 527 13.76 11.13 25.97
CA CYS A 527 12.90 11.86 25.05
C CYS A 527 11.86 12.69 25.80
N GLU A 528 11.51 13.85 25.23
CA GLU A 528 10.41 14.66 25.71
C GLU A 528 9.07 13.94 25.47
N LYS A 529 8.24 13.86 26.53
CA LYS A 529 6.90 13.29 26.45
C LYS A 529 6.00 14.18 25.62
N ILE A 530 5.32 13.59 24.64
CA ILE A 530 4.36 14.30 23.78
C ILE A 530 2.95 14.02 24.31
N GLU A 531 2.22 15.10 24.61
CA GLU A 531 0.81 15.02 24.99
C GLU A 531 -0.07 15.45 23.83
N TYR A 532 -1.08 14.64 23.54
CA TYR A 532 -2.02 14.90 22.46
C TYR A 532 -3.33 15.44 23.03
N PRO A 533 -3.94 16.47 22.41
CA PRO A 533 -5.25 16.97 22.82
C PRO A 533 -6.30 15.90 22.63
N LYS A 534 -7.34 15.90 23.44
CA LYS A 534 -8.51 15.03 23.24
C LYS A 534 -9.18 15.40 21.92
N PRO A 535 -9.59 14.41 21.11
CA PRO A 535 -10.36 14.64 19.90
C PRO A 535 -11.67 15.38 20.18
N ASP A 536 -12.10 16.21 19.23
CA ASP A 536 -13.36 16.98 19.37
C ASP A 536 -14.60 16.24 18.85
N GLY A 537 -14.42 15.07 18.22
CA GLY A 537 -15.51 14.27 17.64
C GLY A 537 -16.13 14.88 16.36
N VAL A 538 -15.57 15.97 15.84
CA VAL A 538 -16.06 16.70 14.66
C VAL A 538 -15.04 16.70 13.52
N ILE A 539 -13.82 17.15 13.80
CA ILE A 539 -12.70 17.16 12.86
C ILE A 539 -11.68 16.10 13.25
N SER A 540 -11.46 15.90 14.54
CA SER A 540 -10.58 14.88 15.07
C SER A 540 -11.35 13.82 15.84
N PHE A 541 -10.89 12.56 15.73
CA PHE A 541 -11.59 11.39 16.29
C PHE A 541 -10.65 10.59 17.20
N ASP A 542 -11.23 9.82 18.11
CA ASP A 542 -10.50 8.76 18.78
C ASP A 542 -10.17 7.61 17.81
N ILE A 543 -9.21 6.80 18.18
CA ILE A 543 -8.67 5.76 17.29
C ILE A 543 -9.73 4.70 16.92
N LEU A 544 -10.61 4.32 17.85
CA LEU A 544 -11.62 3.29 17.60
C LEU A 544 -12.72 3.80 16.67
N THR A 545 -13.11 5.08 16.80
CA THR A 545 -14.01 5.73 15.84
C THR A 545 -13.41 5.71 14.43
N SER A 546 -12.12 5.99 14.25
CA SER A 546 -11.47 5.89 12.95
C SER A 546 -11.38 4.44 12.45
N VAL A 547 -11.05 3.48 13.32
CA VAL A 547 -11.01 2.05 12.95
C VAL A 547 -12.35 1.54 12.46
N SER A 548 -13.47 1.99 13.01
CA SER A 548 -14.80 1.61 12.54
C SER A 548 -15.04 1.99 11.06
N LEU A 549 -14.35 3.01 10.54
CA LEU A 549 -14.44 3.45 9.13
C LEU A 549 -13.55 2.62 8.19
N THR A 550 -12.77 1.67 8.70
CA THR A 550 -11.94 0.78 7.88
C THR A 550 -12.68 -0.46 7.39
N GLY A 551 -13.81 -0.79 8.01
CA GLY A 551 -14.55 -2.02 7.77
C GLY A 551 -13.78 -3.29 8.18
N THR A 552 -12.73 -3.16 9.04
CA THR A 552 -11.93 -4.32 9.47
C THR A 552 -12.77 -5.32 10.26
N ASN A 553 -12.60 -6.59 9.96
CA ASN A 553 -13.23 -7.69 10.66
C ASN A 553 -12.31 -8.91 10.67
N HIS A 554 -12.21 -9.58 11.84
CA HIS A 554 -11.47 -10.82 12.02
C HIS A 554 -12.31 -11.78 12.85
N GLU A 555 -12.21 -13.06 12.58
CA GLU A 555 -12.76 -14.11 13.41
C GLU A 555 -12.17 -13.99 14.83
N GLU A 556 -13.01 -13.97 15.85
CA GLU A 556 -12.53 -13.81 17.23
C GLU A 556 -11.82 -15.07 17.74
N ASP A 557 -12.37 -16.23 17.41
CA ASP A 557 -11.86 -17.52 17.83
C ASP A 557 -10.93 -18.13 16.77
N GLN A 558 -9.76 -17.49 16.59
CA GLN A 558 -8.64 -18.00 15.80
C GLN A 558 -7.29 -17.67 16.46
N PRO A 559 -6.19 -18.33 16.08
CA PRO A 559 -4.85 -17.95 16.55
C PRO A 559 -4.55 -16.49 16.17
N VAL A 560 -3.96 -15.76 17.10
CA VAL A 560 -3.61 -14.35 16.88
C VAL A 560 -2.55 -14.26 15.78
N HIS A 561 -2.85 -13.55 14.69
CA HIS A 561 -1.95 -13.38 13.56
C HIS A 561 -0.75 -12.44 13.84
N LEU A 562 -0.78 -11.74 14.98
CA LEU A 562 0.31 -10.92 15.49
C LEU A 562 1.13 -11.80 16.45
N GLN A 563 2.08 -12.53 15.90
CA GLN A 563 2.83 -13.55 16.66
C GLN A 563 3.85 -12.91 17.57
N VAL A 564 3.69 -13.13 18.87
CA VAL A 564 4.66 -12.80 19.92
C VAL A 564 4.92 -14.08 20.71
N LYS A 565 6.16 -14.53 20.76
CA LYS A 565 6.49 -15.82 21.38
C LYS A 565 6.20 -15.87 22.87
N ASP A 566 6.47 -14.78 23.57
CA ASP A 566 6.31 -14.65 25.01
C ASP A 566 5.89 -13.22 25.34
N TRP A 567 4.62 -13.05 25.70
CA TRP A 567 4.02 -11.74 25.95
C TRP A 567 4.55 -11.10 27.25
N ASP A 568 4.86 -11.91 28.27
CA ASP A 568 5.40 -11.40 29.54
C ASP A 568 6.84 -10.93 29.35
N LYS A 569 7.66 -11.69 28.62
CA LYS A 569 9.02 -11.31 28.29
C LYS A 569 9.05 -10.04 27.42
N HIS A 570 8.17 -9.94 26.40
CA HIS A 570 8.02 -8.73 25.62
C HIS A 570 7.74 -7.52 26.50
N ALA A 571 6.75 -7.64 27.42
CA ALA A 571 6.41 -6.56 28.35
C ALA A 571 7.59 -6.19 29.25
N GLU A 572 8.32 -7.18 29.80
CA GLU A 572 9.47 -6.95 30.68
C GLU A 572 10.66 -6.27 29.98
N GLU A 573 10.87 -6.52 28.70
CA GLU A 573 11.94 -5.91 27.91
C GLU A 573 11.53 -4.54 27.32
N CYS A 574 10.32 -4.42 26.78
CA CYS A 574 9.87 -3.26 26.03
C CYS A 574 9.29 -2.14 26.93
N TYR A 575 8.41 -2.49 27.88
CA TYR A 575 7.69 -1.48 28.66
C TYR A 575 8.58 -0.58 29.53
N PRO A 576 9.57 -1.07 30.29
CA PRO A 576 10.43 -0.22 31.11
C PRO A 576 11.23 0.78 30.30
N LYS A 577 11.64 0.41 29.09
CA LYS A 577 12.52 1.22 28.25
C LYS A 577 11.75 2.18 27.34
N TYR A 578 10.63 1.73 26.79
CA TYR A 578 9.90 2.46 25.74
C TYR A 578 8.49 2.88 26.14
N GLN A 579 8.02 2.46 27.34
CA GLN A 579 6.76 2.87 27.95
C GLN A 579 5.53 2.60 27.05
N GLY A 580 5.47 1.42 26.41
CA GLY A 580 4.34 1.01 25.57
C GLY A 580 4.32 1.71 24.20
N VAL A 581 5.47 1.74 23.50
CA VAL A 581 5.60 2.36 22.18
C VAL A 581 4.65 1.75 21.15
N GLU A 582 4.28 0.47 21.30
CA GLU A 582 3.36 -0.28 20.44
C GLU A 582 1.96 0.35 20.40
N ASN A 583 1.47 0.79 21.56
CA ASN A 583 0.19 1.49 21.67
C ASN A 583 0.19 2.82 20.89
N ARG A 584 1.36 3.48 20.79
CA ARG A 584 1.49 4.80 20.15
C ARG A 584 1.71 4.72 18.65
N PHE A 585 2.54 3.78 18.18
CA PHE A 585 2.76 3.66 16.72
C PHE A 585 1.63 2.91 16.00
N CYS A 586 0.85 2.08 16.70
CA CYS A 586 -0.25 1.36 16.09
C CYS A 586 -1.38 2.32 15.70
N PRO A 587 -1.78 2.40 14.41
CA PRO A 587 -2.82 3.31 13.97
C PRO A 587 -4.24 2.76 14.16
N ALA A 588 -4.38 1.62 14.88
CA ALA A 588 -5.63 0.90 15.01
C ALA A 588 -5.97 0.45 16.45
N GLY A 589 -5.20 0.88 17.46
CA GLY A 589 -5.50 0.55 18.86
C GLY A 589 -5.44 -0.96 19.17
N VAL A 590 -4.48 -1.65 18.54
CA VAL A 590 -4.33 -3.11 18.72
C VAL A 590 -3.62 -3.45 20.02
N TYR A 591 -2.67 -2.64 20.44
CA TYR A 591 -1.79 -2.94 21.59
C TYR A 591 -2.16 -2.10 22.80
N GLU A 592 -2.22 -2.74 23.96
CA GLU A 592 -2.49 -2.09 25.23
C GLU A 592 -1.60 -2.66 26.33
N TYR A 593 -1.31 -1.83 27.34
CA TYR A 593 -0.73 -2.23 28.62
C TYR A 593 -1.79 -1.99 29.70
N VAL A 594 -2.42 -3.06 30.13
CA VAL A 594 -3.51 -3.03 31.12
C VAL A 594 -2.94 -3.24 32.51
N GLU A 595 -3.38 -2.46 33.48
CA GLU A 595 -3.00 -2.65 34.89
C GLU A 595 -3.29 -4.08 35.34
N ASP A 596 -2.28 -4.76 35.89
CA ASP A 596 -2.37 -6.12 36.40
C ASP A 596 -1.37 -6.28 37.55
N PRO A 597 -1.84 -6.14 38.80
CA PRO A 597 -0.98 -6.27 39.99
C PRO A 597 -0.33 -7.65 40.17
N SER A 598 -0.82 -8.68 39.47
CA SER A 598 -0.24 -10.03 39.50
C SER A 598 1.05 -10.14 38.68
N LYS A 599 1.29 -9.19 37.77
CA LYS A 599 2.47 -9.15 36.90
C LYS A 599 3.60 -8.37 37.58
N LYS A 600 4.85 -8.77 37.28
CA LYS A 600 6.07 -8.17 37.84
C LYS A 600 6.18 -6.66 37.62
N LEU A 601 5.68 -6.14 36.50
CA LEU A 601 5.69 -4.71 36.18
C LEU A 601 4.39 -3.99 36.58
N GLY A 602 3.43 -4.68 37.22
CA GLY A 602 2.11 -4.14 37.49
C GLY A 602 1.23 -3.93 36.25
N VAL A 603 1.69 -4.38 35.08
CA VAL A 603 0.96 -4.28 33.81
C VAL A 603 1.06 -5.58 33.01
N ARG A 604 0.01 -5.86 32.26
CA ARG A 604 -0.08 -6.97 31.30
C ARG A 604 -0.16 -6.42 29.87
N PHE A 605 0.67 -6.94 28.98
CA PHE A 605 0.58 -6.67 27.56
C PHE A 605 -0.63 -7.39 26.96
N GLN A 606 -1.41 -6.68 26.14
CA GLN A 606 -2.62 -7.21 25.51
C GLN A 606 -2.66 -6.84 24.04
N ILE A 607 -3.13 -7.79 23.22
CA ILE A 607 -3.31 -7.65 21.77
C ILE A 607 -4.78 -7.80 21.41
N ASN A 608 -5.39 -6.72 20.92
CA ASN A 608 -6.77 -6.66 20.42
C ASN A 608 -6.74 -6.88 18.89
N ALA A 609 -6.53 -8.13 18.47
CA ALA A 609 -6.25 -8.49 17.08
C ALA A 609 -7.40 -8.13 16.13
N GLN A 610 -8.65 -8.09 16.60
CA GLN A 610 -9.81 -7.71 15.80
C GLN A 610 -9.71 -6.30 15.22
N ASN A 611 -8.99 -5.39 15.89
CA ASN A 611 -8.80 -4.02 15.42
C ASN A 611 -7.73 -3.91 14.31
N CYS A 612 -6.99 -4.99 14.04
CA CYS A 612 -5.86 -4.94 13.12
C CYS A 612 -6.31 -4.61 11.69
N ILE A 613 -5.66 -3.60 11.09
CA ILE A 613 -5.91 -3.14 9.71
C ILE A 613 -4.77 -3.54 8.75
N HIS A 614 -3.96 -4.50 9.14
CA HIS A 614 -2.86 -5.07 8.34
C HIS A 614 -1.81 -4.04 7.90
N CYS A 615 -1.58 -2.97 8.66
CA CYS A 615 -0.62 -1.92 8.30
C CYS A 615 0.85 -2.36 8.43
N LYS A 616 1.13 -3.41 9.22
CA LYS A 616 2.45 -4.01 9.46
C LYS A 616 3.45 -3.13 10.22
N THR A 617 3.03 -2.00 10.76
CA THR A 617 3.91 -1.08 11.51
C THR A 617 4.55 -1.74 12.71
N CYS A 618 3.84 -2.65 13.40
CA CYS A 618 4.35 -3.36 14.58
C CYS A 618 5.56 -4.26 14.25
N ASP A 619 5.47 -5.06 13.21
CA ASP A 619 6.56 -5.93 12.72
C ASP A 619 7.79 -5.12 12.28
N ILE A 620 7.58 -3.89 11.77
CA ILE A 620 8.65 -3.01 11.31
C ILE A 620 9.28 -2.23 12.46
N LYS A 621 8.47 -1.59 13.32
CA LYS A 621 8.93 -0.54 14.24
C LYS A 621 9.22 -1.03 15.66
N VAL A 622 8.68 -2.19 16.09
CA VAL A 622 8.91 -2.66 17.45
C VAL A 622 10.41 -2.79 17.75
N PRO A 623 10.94 -2.13 18.81
CA PRO A 623 12.39 -2.12 19.03
C PRO A 623 12.98 -3.49 19.39
N THR A 624 12.18 -4.37 20.01
CA THR A 624 12.55 -5.73 20.38
C THR A 624 12.52 -6.72 19.21
N GLN A 625 11.93 -6.35 18.07
CA GLN A 625 11.78 -7.16 16.84
C GLN A 625 11.21 -8.57 17.10
N ASP A 626 10.35 -8.70 18.08
CA ASP A 626 9.72 -9.95 18.51
C ASP A 626 8.24 -10.07 18.14
N ILE A 627 7.63 -9.01 17.58
CA ILE A 627 6.31 -9.05 16.98
C ILE A 627 6.46 -9.40 15.49
N ASN A 628 5.93 -10.54 15.08
CA ASN A 628 5.94 -10.99 13.70
C ASN A 628 4.49 -11.03 13.17
N TRP A 629 4.19 -10.15 12.22
CA TRP A 629 2.89 -10.15 11.55
C TRP A 629 2.82 -11.30 10.54
N GLN A 630 1.80 -12.13 10.63
CA GLN A 630 1.47 -13.19 9.67
C GLN A 630 0.10 -12.96 9.05
N THR A 631 -0.18 -13.62 7.93
CA THR A 631 -1.51 -13.55 7.34
C THR A 631 -2.53 -14.25 8.24
N PRO A 632 -3.66 -13.59 8.62
CA PRO A 632 -4.79 -14.25 9.26
C PRO A 632 -5.50 -15.21 8.28
N GLN A 633 -6.62 -15.76 8.68
CA GLN A 633 -7.49 -16.52 7.78
C GLN A 633 -7.87 -15.66 6.56
N GLY A 634 -8.05 -16.30 5.42
CA GLY A 634 -8.41 -15.63 4.18
C GLY A 634 -9.80 -14.98 4.26
N GLY A 635 -9.97 -13.86 3.58
CA GLY A 635 -11.22 -13.09 3.57
C GLY A 635 -11.37 -12.06 4.69
N GLU A 636 -10.40 -12.03 5.63
CA GLU A 636 -10.42 -11.16 6.80
C GLU A 636 -9.60 -9.89 6.62
N GLY A 637 -9.82 -8.91 7.52
CA GLY A 637 -9.13 -7.64 7.58
C GLY A 637 -9.98 -6.46 7.14
N PRO A 638 -9.36 -5.31 6.78
CA PRO A 638 -10.08 -4.12 6.37
C PRO A 638 -10.79 -4.29 5.03
N LYS A 639 -11.86 -3.48 4.83
CA LYS A 639 -12.59 -3.39 3.56
C LYS A 639 -12.60 -1.95 3.08
N TYR A 640 -11.52 -1.55 2.43
CA TYR A 640 -11.36 -0.19 1.93
C TYR A 640 -12.08 0.01 0.61
N TYR A 641 -12.90 1.06 0.54
CA TYR A 641 -13.70 1.35 -0.65
C TYR A 641 -13.15 2.52 -1.49
N LEU A 642 -12.68 3.59 -0.84
CA LEU A 642 -12.26 4.84 -1.51
C LEU A 642 -10.80 5.22 -1.22
N THR A 643 -10.02 4.33 -0.66
CA THR A 643 -8.66 4.64 -0.20
C THR A 643 -7.57 4.35 -1.20
#